data_03676091d6f45872dc9e350bcda6efcb
#
_entry.id   03676091d6f45872dc9e350bcda6efcb
#
_cell.length_a   1.000
_cell.length_b   1.000
_cell.length_c   1.000
_cell.angle_alpha   90.00
_cell.angle_beta   90.00
_cell.angle_gamma   90.00
#
_symmetry.space_group_name_H-M   'P 1'
#
loop_
_entity.id
_entity.type
_entity.pdbx_description
1 polymer ?
#
loop_
_entity_poly.entity_id
_entity_poly.type
_entity_poly.pdbx_seq_one_letter_code
_entity_poly.pdbx_strand_id
1 'polypeptide(L)'
;MQKILMIFAAVLMSVAVCAGAGELDRLAAGFADPSLSARPVMRWFWMDGEITRSGISKDLEAMKSIGIGTAHIAPTSWYHAKPARVKCLSDDWFGLIAFAGREADRLGMELGFHNCPGWSASGGPSVRPEAAQKVLRWTETRVEGGGTVSVDLPRPPAPFGWYREVAVLAVPVLPGEDWIEAVPAANDSGTFVFPKPRLVSAARFKVRNSNQDRYLALDQSRLVYAVDVSDDGSVFREHARIAETAMLPEYALTFPAVRTKAVRFRLLSHSTVAPAVESVAFSEVPRIPHFERKTLAAYCRKAFVGPLVPVDSFPCPPERLIPLSGIVDLSDKVSSEGHLDWQAPKGMWKILRFGAVVQENAVNHIAPEGGCGLEVDKLSDAGAAAVPGIMIDRIVADAARNGVKAFTSTYIDSFEIPPQNWTERMPEEFAVRRGYDLRRFLPAFTGLYVDSTERTERFLCDFRRTIADLFAEKYGDRLMELVHERGLLLKRQAYLGPFDELRMARSADVPGVEFWFRTPPIDNACLAGSLANPTGRRIVEAEAFTDAPPTSRDLHNEDVLALKRRGDLMFARGVNRFELHGSVHQPSDDPAHRIGFWQFGTKFDRHHPDFKSFKPWIAYLSRAQFLLQQGRGVADVLYLADGPSPAKAVWTPELPFGWKGDCVDPEFFAWEAVRTNGVWRFPCGMTYRVLVRPGMTAQALADALAATGVPPDFSARENGCPVDPSEIAFTHRKCGKVDVYFVANLTERRRRLRASFRAKGRCEVWNAWDGADGRDVPP
;
A
#
# COMPACT_ATOMS: atom_id res chain seq x y z
N MET A 1 14.41 10.05 -40.13
CA MET A 1 14.85 9.02 -39.16
C MET A 1 16.38 9.04 -39.11
N GLN A 2 16.93 9.75 -38.11
CA GLN A 2 18.38 9.67 -37.87
C GLN A 2 18.66 8.38 -37.08
N LYS A 3 19.53 7.54 -37.62
CA LYS A 3 19.97 6.28 -36.98
C LYS A 3 21.28 6.55 -36.28
N ILE A 4 21.34 6.34 -34.98
CA ILE A 4 22.53 6.56 -34.16
C ILE A 4 23.09 5.19 -33.78
N LEU A 5 24.38 4.99 -33.99
CA LEU A 5 25.14 3.79 -33.57
C LEU A 5 25.81 4.13 -32.25
N MET A 6 25.41 3.49 -31.15
CA MET A 6 25.99 3.72 -29.84
C MET A 6 26.74 2.51 -29.31
N ILE A 7 27.92 2.73 -28.74
CA ILE A 7 28.76 1.71 -28.05
C ILE A 7 28.56 1.93 -26.55
N PHE A 8 27.96 0.95 -25.85
CA PHE A 8 27.61 1.07 -24.45
C PHE A 8 28.60 0.32 -23.55
N ALA A 9 29.24 1.04 -22.65
CA ALA A 9 29.91 0.51 -21.46
C ALA A 9 29.36 1.12 -20.16
N ALA A 10 28.37 2.03 -20.27
CA ALA A 10 27.71 2.72 -19.13
C ALA A 10 26.29 3.10 -19.53
N VAL A 11 25.45 3.44 -18.57
CA VAL A 11 24.15 4.06 -18.83
C VAL A 11 24.38 5.39 -19.53
N LEU A 12 23.84 5.51 -20.73
CA LEU A 12 23.88 6.74 -21.50
C LEU A 12 22.52 7.40 -21.44
N MET A 13 22.49 8.64 -20.98
CA MET A 13 21.33 9.50 -21.16
C MET A 13 21.46 10.18 -22.51
N SER A 14 20.57 9.85 -23.45
CA SER A 14 20.54 10.52 -24.75
C SER A 14 19.65 11.75 -24.67
N VAL A 15 20.20 12.91 -24.93
CA VAL A 15 19.45 14.15 -24.99
C VAL A 15 19.30 14.52 -26.46
N ALA A 16 18.07 14.39 -27.00
CA ALA A 16 17.78 14.86 -28.36
C ALA A 16 17.39 16.34 -28.31
N VAL A 17 18.18 17.19 -28.89
CA VAL A 17 18.01 18.66 -28.82
C VAL A 17 17.41 19.22 -30.09
N CYS A 18 16.21 19.80 -29.98
CA CYS A 18 15.67 20.79 -30.93
C CYS A 18 15.71 22.15 -30.25
N ALA A 19 16.82 22.88 -30.35
CA ALA A 19 17.38 23.77 -29.37
C ALA A 19 16.84 25.21 -29.25
N GLY A 20 16.79 25.72 -28.02
CA GLY A 20 17.22 27.06 -27.61
C GLY A 20 18.47 26.89 -26.73
N ALA A 21 19.57 27.54 -27.04
CA ALA A 21 20.86 27.39 -26.36
C ALA A 21 20.77 27.46 -24.81
N GLY A 22 19.95 28.36 -24.27
CA GLY A 22 19.82 28.55 -22.82
C GLY A 22 19.16 27.43 -22.04
N GLU A 23 18.32 26.58 -22.65
CA GLU A 23 17.69 25.45 -21.92
C GLU A 23 18.66 24.26 -21.80
N LEU A 24 19.43 24.00 -22.84
CA LEU A 24 20.46 22.97 -22.81
C LEU A 24 21.58 23.34 -21.83
N ASP A 25 22.03 24.62 -21.83
CA ASP A 25 23.04 25.11 -20.89
C ASP A 25 22.58 24.98 -19.45
N ARG A 26 21.28 25.28 -19.16
CA ARG A 26 20.69 25.08 -17.83
C ARG A 26 20.71 23.59 -17.42
N LEU A 27 20.35 22.70 -18.34
CA LEU A 27 20.40 21.25 -18.09
C LEU A 27 21.83 20.79 -17.85
N ALA A 28 22.81 21.28 -18.63
CA ALA A 28 24.22 20.93 -18.48
C ALA A 28 24.79 21.41 -17.13
N ALA A 29 24.47 22.64 -16.73
CA ALA A 29 24.89 23.19 -15.46
C ALA A 29 24.34 22.38 -14.27
N GLY A 30 23.04 22.03 -14.29
CA GLY A 30 22.43 21.25 -13.23
C GLY A 30 22.82 19.77 -13.27
N PHE A 31 23.22 19.23 -14.42
CA PHE A 31 23.80 17.90 -14.52
C PHE A 31 25.21 17.85 -13.91
N ALA A 32 26.01 18.90 -14.12
CA ALA A 32 27.35 19.01 -13.54
C ALA A 32 27.32 19.19 -12.01
N ASP A 33 26.38 20.02 -11.51
CA ASP A 33 26.16 20.26 -10.06
C ASP A 33 24.66 20.12 -9.70
N PRO A 34 24.21 18.91 -9.43
CA PRO A 34 22.82 18.66 -9.10
C PRO A 34 22.36 19.35 -7.80
N SER A 35 21.19 19.98 -7.86
CA SER A 35 20.54 20.63 -6.71
C SER A 35 20.23 19.63 -5.58
N LEU A 36 19.98 20.12 -4.37
CA LEU A 36 19.64 19.27 -3.21
C LEU A 36 18.44 18.36 -3.52
N SER A 37 17.41 18.86 -4.20
CA SER A 37 16.22 18.07 -4.56
C SER A 37 16.52 16.90 -5.51
N ALA A 38 17.64 16.96 -6.23
CA ALA A 38 18.10 15.89 -7.11
C ALA A 38 19.10 14.94 -6.45
N ARG A 39 19.59 15.25 -5.25
CA ARG A 39 20.46 14.34 -4.50
C ARG A 39 19.60 13.29 -3.78
N PRO A 40 20.10 12.06 -3.62
CA PRO A 40 19.40 11.03 -2.86
C PRO A 40 19.10 11.46 -1.43
N VAL A 41 18.02 10.93 -0.89
CA VAL A 41 17.65 11.01 0.52
C VAL A 41 18.22 9.79 1.23
N MET A 42 18.64 9.93 2.48
CA MET A 42 19.06 8.83 3.34
C MET A 42 18.05 8.62 4.45
N ARG A 43 17.35 7.48 4.50
CA ARG A 43 16.56 7.11 5.66
C ARG A 43 17.49 6.81 6.82
N TRP A 44 17.36 7.60 7.88
CA TRP A 44 18.27 7.60 9.01
C TRP A 44 17.55 7.14 10.28
N PHE A 45 17.71 5.86 10.57
CA PHE A 45 17.06 5.20 11.69
C PHE A 45 17.71 5.59 13.03
N TRP A 46 16.91 6.12 13.94
CA TRP A 46 17.27 6.38 15.33
C TRP A 46 16.73 5.24 16.18
N MET A 47 17.59 4.21 16.36
CA MET A 47 17.19 2.95 16.96
C MET A 47 17.20 3.01 18.47
N ASP A 48 16.12 2.53 19.12
CA ASP A 48 15.98 2.22 20.55
C ASP A 48 16.41 3.34 21.50
N GLY A 49 16.46 4.59 21.04
CA GLY A 49 16.90 5.74 21.83
C GLY A 49 18.41 5.81 22.09
N GLU A 50 19.21 4.98 21.43
CA GLU A 50 20.68 5.03 21.51
C GLU A 50 21.24 6.18 20.65
N ILE A 51 21.04 7.42 21.09
CA ILE A 51 21.32 8.62 20.31
C ILE A 51 22.35 9.50 21.05
N THR A 52 23.35 10.04 20.31
CA THR A 52 24.37 10.94 20.86
C THR A 52 24.62 12.13 19.93
N ARG A 53 24.97 13.29 20.50
CA ARG A 53 25.34 14.50 19.71
C ARG A 53 26.54 14.23 18.82
N SER A 54 27.58 13.57 19.32
CA SER A 54 28.77 13.24 18.53
C SER A 54 28.42 12.34 17.35
N GLY A 55 27.58 11.32 17.57
CA GLY A 55 27.10 10.44 16.49
C GLY A 55 26.31 11.20 15.43
N ILE A 56 25.40 12.12 15.85
CA ILE A 56 24.61 12.96 14.95
C ILE A 56 25.52 13.75 14.01
N SER A 57 26.50 14.51 14.54
CA SER A 57 27.43 15.30 13.72
C SER A 57 28.18 14.42 12.73
N LYS A 58 28.74 13.28 13.20
CA LYS A 58 29.55 12.38 12.37
C LYS A 58 28.74 11.64 11.29
N ASP A 59 27.51 11.24 11.60
CA ASP A 59 26.63 10.60 10.61
C ASP A 59 26.26 11.59 9.51
N LEU A 60 25.86 12.83 9.84
CA LEU A 60 25.53 13.86 8.85
C LEU A 60 26.75 14.26 8.01
N GLU A 61 27.93 14.41 8.62
CA GLU A 61 29.19 14.66 7.89
C GLU A 61 29.53 13.52 6.92
N ALA A 62 29.34 12.28 7.37
CA ALA A 62 29.56 11.11 6.52
C ALA A 62 28.59 11.10 5.34
N MET A 63 27.29 11.27 5.57
CA MET A 63 26.28 11.35 4.52
C MET A 63 26.61 12.47 3.52
N LYS A 64 26.93 13.68 4.00
CA LYS A 64 27.35 14.81 3.15
C LYS A 64 28.58 14.47 2.30
N SER A 65 29.56 13.78 2.88
CA SER A 65 30.83 13.45 2.21
C SER A 65 30.65 12.56 0.99
N ILE A 66 29.63 11.71 0.97
CA ILE A 66 29.31 10.86 -0.19
C ILE A 66 28.28 11.49 -1.15
N GLY A 67 27.69 12.66 -0.80
CA GLY A 67 26.81 13.42 -1.68
C GLY A 67 25.32 13.33 -1.37
N ILE A 68 24.91 12.80 -0.22
CA ILE A 68 23.51 12.82 0.23
C ILE A 68 23.05 14.27 0.45
N GLY A 69 21.86 14.60 0.00
CA GLY A 69 21.27 15.94 0.13
C GLY A 69 20.36 16.11 1.34
N THR A 70 19.62 15.07 1.68
CA THR A 70 18.61 15.07 2.75
C THR A 70 18.80 13.85 3.63
N ALA A 71 18.77 14.01 4.97
CA ALA A 71 18.62 12.90 5.90
C ALA A 71 17.19 12.86 6.43
N HIS A 72 16.62 11.67 6.54
CA HIS A 72 15.25 11.48 6.97
C HIS A 72 15.22 10.73 8.31
N ILE A 73 14.95 11.42 9.40
CA ILE A 73 14.94 10.86 10.75
C ILE A 73 13.75 9.92 10.93
N ALA A 74 14.03 8.65 11.20
CA ALA A 74 13.06 7.59 11.47
C ALA A 74 13.28 6.99 12.87
N PRO A 75 12.58 7.49 13.91
CA PRO A 75 12.70 6.95 15.26
C PRO A 75 12.01 5.58 15.34
N THR A 76 12.78 4.52 15.52
CA THR A 76 12.30 3.14 15.49
C THR A 76 12.90 2.29 16.60
N SER A 77 12.28 1.17 16.92
CA SER A 77 12.77 0.19 17.88
C SER A 77 12.73 -1.20 17.28
N TRP A 78 13.75 -1.98 17.54
CA TRP A 78 13.79 -3.39 17.20
C TRP A 78 14.10 -4.27 18.40
N TYR A 79 14.84 -3.73 19.38
CA TYR A 79 15.33 -4.45 20.53
C TYR A 79 14.85 -3.79 21.83
N HIS A 80 13.69 -4.15 22.32
CA HIS A 80 13.20 -3.69 23.64
C HIS A 80 14.00 -4.24 24.84
N ALA A 81 15.20 -4.77 24.62
CA ALA A 81 15.94 -5.52 25.64
C ALA A 81 16.66 -4.64 26.69
N LYS A 82 16.76 -3.33 26.46
CA LYS A 82 17.41 -2.39 27.40
C LYS A 82 16.61 -1.09 27.50
N PRO A 83 16.61 -0.43 28.67
CA PRO A 83 16.06 0.92 28.79
C PRO A 83 16.74 1.86 27.77
N ALA A 84 15.95 2.68 27.08
CA ALA A 84 16.47 3.67 26.16
C ALA A 84 17.36 4.68 26.88
N ARG A 85 18.53 5.01 26.30
CA ARG A 85 19.39 6.11 26.80
C ARG A 85 18.63 7.44 26.77
N VAL A 86 17.88 7.68 25.70
CA VAL A 86 17.02 8.85 25.52
C VAL A 86 15.64 8.37 25.12
N LYS A 87 14.65 8.59 25.98
CA LYS A 87 13.26 8.20 25.66
C LYS A 87 12.73 9.05 24.52
N CYS A 88 12.11 8.40 23.54
CA CYS A 88 11.47 9.07 22.44
C CYS A 88 10.41 10.08 22.94
N LEU A 89 10.31 11.22 22.26
CA LEU A 89 9.39 12.33 22.61
C LEU A 89 9.66 13.01 23.96
N SER A 90 10.76 12.69 24.67
CA SER A 90 11.18 13.45 25.85
C SER A 90 11.81 14.80 25.45
N ASP A 91 11.98 15.72 26.40
CA ASP A 91 12.66 16.99 26.18
C ASP A 91 14.11 16.79 25.69
N ASP A 92 14.81 15.81 26.23
CA ASP A 92 16.16 15.43 25.78
C ASP A 92 16.15 14.95 24.32
N TRP A 93 15.17 14.17 23.94
CA TRP A 93 15.01 13.69 22.57
C TRP A 93 14.74 14.86 21.59
N PHE A 94 13.82 15.77 21.93
CA PHE A 94 13.59 16.98 21.14
C PHE A 94 14.81 17.89 21.09
N GLY A 95 15.60 17.95 22.18
CA GLY A 95 16.89 18.63 22.22
C GLY A 95 17.91 18.06 21.21
N LEU A 96 17.90 16.74 20.99
CA LEU A 96 18.73 16.08 19.98
C LEU A 96 18.20 16.32 18.55
N ILE A 97 16.90 16.34 18.34
CA ILE A 97 16.29 16.73 17.06
C ILE A 97 16.71 18.17 16.69
N ALA A 98 16.57 19.11 17.60
CA ALA A 98 16.99 20.50 17.38
C ALA A 98 18.50 20.62 17.12
N PHE A 99 19.32 19.77 17.77
CA PHE A 99 20.75 19.69 17.51
C PHE A 99 21.04 19.15 16.10
N ALA A 100 20.35 18.09 15.67
CA ALA A 100 20.46 17.56 14.31
C ALA A 100 20.10 18.61 13.25
N GLY A 101 19.06 19.41 13.51
CA GLY A 101 18.69 20.53 12.66
C GLY A 101 19.80 21.56 12.48
N ARG A 102 20.46 21.97 13.56
CA ARG A 102 21.60 22.92 13.48
C ARG A 102 22.80 22.32 12.73
N GLU A 103 23.08 21.04 12.94
CA GLU A 103 24.16 20.36 12.22
C GLU A 103 23.87 20.22 10.73
N ALA A 104 22.62 19.93 10.36
CA ALA A 104 22.20 19.90 8.98
C ALA A 104 22.31 21.28 8.31
N ASP A 105 21.87 22.35 8.99
CA ASP A 105 22.07 23.74 8.51
C ASP A 105 23.55 24.05 8.31
N ARG A 106 24.41 23.70 9.28
CA ARG A 106 25.88 23.87 9.18
C ARG A 106 26.45 23.19 7.93
N LEU A 107 25.92 22.03 7.58
CA LEU A 107 26.39 21.22 6.44
C LEU A 107 25.68 21.59 5.10
N GLY A 108 24.67 22.46 5.13
CA GLY A 108 23.83 22.74 3.97
C GLY A 108 23.09 21.51 3.48
N MET A 109 22.51 20.74 4.39
CA MET A 109 21.66 19.56 4.15
C MET A 109 20.23 19.87 4.57
N GLU A 110 19.27 19.15 4.00
CA GLU A 110 17.88 19.14 4.45
C GLU A 110 17.63 17.98 5.43
N LEU A 111 16.63 18.16 6.28
CA LEU A 111 16.08 17.10 7.14
C LEU A 111 14.59 16.90 6.84
N GLY A 112 14.21 15.63 6.74
CA GLY A 112 12.85 15.17 6.90
C GLY A 112 12.71 14.36 8.19
N PHE A 113 11.48 14.05 8.58
CA PHE A 113 11.22 13.17 9.72
C PHE A 113 9.89 12.44 9.57
N HIS A 114 9.76 11.26 10.17
CA HIS A 114 8.48 10.56 10.25
C HIS A 114 7.45 11.42 10.99
N ASN A 115 6.18 11.29 10.62
CA ASN A 115 5.09 12.01 11.28
C ASN A 115 4.78 11.48 12.70
N CYS A 116 5.28 10.30 13.01
CA CYS A 116 5.16 9.66 14.33
C CYS A 116 6.34 8.71 14.57
N PRO A 117 6.60 8.26 15.81
CA PRO A 117 7.56 7.21 16.09
C PRO A 117 7.12 5.86 15.52
N GLY A 118 8.06 5.05 15.06
CA GLY A 118 7.84 3.80 14.34
C GLY A 118 7.56 4.05 12.85
N TRP A 119 7.21 2.98 12.12
CA TRP A 119 6.81 3.08 10.71
C TRP A 119 5.35 2.66 10.50
N SER A 120 4.48 3.15 11.33
CA SER A 120 3.03 3.02 11.18
C SER A 120 2.45 4.26 10.49
N ALA A 121 1.18 4.27 10.25
CA ALA A 121 0.55 5.38 9.56
C ALA A 121 0.62 6.70 10.37
N SER A 122 0.02 6.76 11.58
CA SER A 122 0.12 7.90 12.51
C SER A 122 -0.38 7.51 13.89
N GLY A 123 0.52 7.31 14.82
CA GLY A 123 0.18 6.97 16.20
C GLY A 123 1.15 7.55 17.21
N GLY A 124 0.73 7.58 18.47
CA GLY A 124 1.60 8.05 19.54
C GLY A 124 0.91 8.22 20.88
N PRO A 125 1.68 8.48 21.95
CA PRO A 125 1.17 8.51 23.33
C PRO A 125 0.23 9.69 23.62
N SER A 126 0.23 10.72 22.79
CA SER A 126 -0.69 11.87 22.92
C SER A 126 -2.08 11.62 22.32
N VAL A 127 -2.25 10.53 21.55
CA VAL A 127 -3.53 10.19 20.93
C VAL A 127 -4.49 9.62 21.97
N ARG A 128 -5.59 10.33 22.22
CA ARG A 128 -6.61 9.91 23.16
C ARG A 128 -7.64 9.02 22.49
N PRO A 129 -8.39 8.19 23.28
CA PRO A 129 -9.40 7.28 22.74
C PRO A 129 -10.43 7.94 21.81
N GLU A 130 -10.81 9.21 22.05
CA GLU A 130 -11.76 9.96 21.22
C GLU A 130 -11.24 10.17 19.80
N ALA A 131 -9.95 10.43 19.64
CA ALA A 131 -9.28 10.65 18.35
C ALA A 131 -8.62 9.39 17.79
N ALA A 132 -8.72 8.25 18.49
CA ALA A 132 -8.07 7.00 18.09
C ALA A 132 -8.88 6.21 17.07
N GLN A 133 -8.23 5.29 16.37
CA GLN A 133 -8.80 4.38 15.38
C GLN A 133 -9.91 3.51 15.99
N LYS A 134 -11.04 3.43 15.30
CA LYS A 134 -12.23 2.70 15.76
C LYS A 134 -12.50 1.46 14.92
N VAL A 135 -13.17 0.50 15.55
CA VAL A 135 -13.68 -0.70 14.90
C VAL A 135 -15.10 -0.99 15.39
N LEU A 136 -15.95 -1.47 14.48
CA LEU A 136 -17.27 -1.97 14.82
C LEU A 136 -17.14 -3.37 15.43
N ARG A 137 -17.76 -3.57 16.58
CA ARG A 137 -17.89 -4.86 17.27
C ARG A 137 -19.35 -5.12 17.58
N TRP A 138 -19.70 -6.38 17.80
CA TRP A 138 -21.04 -6.76 18.19
C TRP A 138 -21.02 -7.92 19.18
N THR A 139 -22.16 -8.05 19.90
CA THR A 139 -22.50 -9.22 20.69
C THR A 139 -23.81 -9.81 20.16
N GLU A 140 -24.02 -11.09 20.42
CA GLU A 140 -25.21 -11.84 20.00
C GLU A 140 -25.91 -12.42 21.22
N THR A 141 -27.24 -12.21 21.31
CA THR A 141 -28.10 -12.81 22.32
C THR A 141 -29.29 -13.48 21.61
N ARG A 142 -29.47 -14.78 21.82
CA ARG A 142 -30.64 -15.51 21.27
C ARG A 142 -31.78 -15.53 22.24
N VAL A 143 -32.99 -15.28 21.75
CA VAL A 143 -34.21 -15.26 22.53
C VAL A 143 -35.36 -15.95 21.78
N GLU A 144 -36.28 -16.55 22.53
CA GLU A 144 -37.53 -17.08 21.99
C GLU A 144 -38.63 -15.99 22.11
N GLY A 145 -39.23 -15.65 20.98
CA GLY A 145 -40.32 -14.69 20.91
C GLY A 145 -41.70 -15.37 21.03
N GLY A 146 -42.73 -14.53 20.97
CA GLY A 146 -44.14 -14.92 21.18
C GLY A 146 -44.74 -14.29 22.43
N GLY A 147 -44.01 -13.39 23.09
CA GLY A 147 -44.40 -12.64 24.28
C GLY A 147 -43.38 -11.54 24.62
N THR A 148 -43.42 -11.07 25.85
CA THR A 148 -42.43 -10.12 26.36
C THR A 148 -41.12 -10.81 26.58
N VAL A 149 -40.05 -10.31 25.91
CA VAL A 149 -38.67 -10.67 26.16
C VAL A 149 -38.05 -9.59 27.05
N SER A 150 -37.52 -9.98 28.20
CA SER A 150 -36.79 -9.11 29.14
C SER A 150 -35.40 -9.70 29.34
N VAL A 151 -34.35 -9.01 28.89
CA VAL A 151 -33.00 -9.56 28.86
C VAL A 151 -31.92 -8.48 28.88
N ASP A 152 -30.81 -8.78 29.57
CA ASP A 152 -29.61 -7.95 29.55
C ASP A 152 -28.75 -8.29 28.36
N LEU A 153 -28.44 -7.28 27.54
CA LEU A 153 -27.62 -7.41 26.35
C LEU A 153 -26.18 -7.00 26.69
N PRO A 154 -25.20 -7.91 26.62
CA PRO A 154 -23.81 -7.57 26.90
C PRO A 154 -23.29 -6.56 25.89
N ARG A 155 -22.45 -5.60 26.35
CA ARG A 155 -21.70 -4.71 25.46
C ARG A 155 -20.53 -5.45 24.84
N PRO A 156 -20.15 -5.12 23.59
CA PRO A 156 -18.85 -5.50 23.07
C PRO A 156 -17.72 -5.02 23.98
N PRO A 157 -16.62 -5.79 24.15
CA PRO A 157 -15.46 -5.37 24.92
C PRO A 157 -14.88 -4.05 24.42
N ALA A 158 -14.58 -3.13 25.33
CA ALA A 158 -14.02 -1.80 25.06
C ALA A 158 -12.73 -1.59 25.89
N PRO A 159 -11.58 -2.14 25.47
CA PRO A 159 -10.36 -2.22 26.27
C PRO A 159 -9.82 -0.87 26.73
N PHE A 160 -10.11 0.22 26.00
CA PHE A 160 -9.68 1.58 26.35
C PHE A 160 -10.81 2.42 26.99
N GLY A 161 -11.91 1.80 27.40
CA GLY A 161 -13.03 2.46 28.06
C GLY A 161 -13.92 3.29 27.14
N TRP A 162 -13.55 3.51 25.88
CA TRP A 162 -14.33 4.25 24.91
C TRP A 162 -15.31 3.31 24.18
N TYR A 163 -16.59 3.64 24.26
CA TYR A 163 -17.68 2.89 23.64
C TYR A 163 -18.75 3.86 23.12
N ARG A 164 -19.26 3.59 21.94
CA ARG A 164 -20.44 4.26 21.38
C ARG A 164 -21.40 3.23 20.82
N GLU A 165 -22.64 3.24 21.31
CA GLU A 165 -23.72 2.43 20.75
C GLU A 165 -23.94 2.81 19.28
N VAL A 166 -24.09 1.82 18.39
CA VAL A 166 -24.34 2.02 16.96
C VAL A 166 -25.75 1.60 16.58
N ALA A 167 -26.13 0.39 16.94
CA ALA A 167 -27.47 -0.14 16.73
C ALA A 167 -27.71 -1.40 17.59
N VAL A 168 -28.93 -1.65 17.95
CA VAL A 168 -29.38 -2.93 18.49
C VAL A 168 -30.48 -3.46 17.56
N LEU A 169 -30.15 -4.56 16.86
CA LEU A 169 -31.01 -5.13 15.82
C LEU A 169 -31.45 -6.54 16.19
N ALA A 170 -32.75 -6.82 16.15
CA ALA A 170 -33.26 -8.18 16.20
C ALA A 170 -33.43 -8.72 14.78
N VAL A 171 -32.88 -9.89 14.52
CA VAL A 171 -33.01 -10.63 13.24
C VAL A 171 -33.54 -12.02 13.51
N PRO A 172 -34.38 -12.62 12.64
CA PRO A 172 -34.82 -14.01 12.81
C PRO A 172 -33.61 -14.96 12.71
N VAL A 173 -33.59 -15.99 13.56
CA VAL A 173 -32.64 -17.10 13.44
C VAL A 173 -32.99 -17.91 12.21
N LEU A 174 -32.03 -18.07 11.30
CA LEU A 174 -32.26 -18.82 10.06
C LEU A 174 -32.19 -20.33 10.32
N PRO A 175 -33.11 -21.11 9.76
CA PRO A 175 -33.07 -22.56 9.91
C PRO A 175 -31.75 -23.15 9.39
N GLY A 176 -31.03 -23.88 10.24
CA GLY A 176 -29.74 -24.52 9.89
C GLY A 176 -28.56 -23.56 9.80
N GLU A 177 -28.64 -22.35 10.39
CA GLU A 177 -27.52 -21.38 10.40
C GLU A 177 -26.34 -21.79 11.28
N ASP A 178 -26.58 -22.65 12.27
CA ASP A 178 -25.52 -23.07 13.18
C ASP A 178 -24.44 -23.89 12.47
N TRP A 179 -23.21 -23.67 12.90
CA TRP A 179 -22.09 -24.46 12.48
C TRP A 179 -22.10 -25.82 13.20
N ILE A 180 -22.04 -26.88 12.43
CA ILE A 180 -21.99 -28.26 12.95
C ILE A 180 -20.64 -28.84 12.63
N GLU A 181 -19.84 -29.06 13.67
CA GLU A 181 -18.53 -29.70 13.55
C GLU A 181 -18.67 -31.10 12.94
N ALA A 182 -17.75 -31.46 12.07
CA ALA A 182 -17.73 -32.74 11.39
C ALA A 182 -16.39 -33.44 11.59
N VAL A 183 -16.47 -34.75 11.78
CA VAL A 183 -15.30 -35.62 11.93
C VAL A 183 -14.92 -36.12 10.53
N PRO A 184 -13.64 -36.00 10.14
CA PRO A 184 -13.18 -36.54 8.86
C PRO A 184 -13.22 -38.07 8.88
N ALA A 185 -13.30 -38.67 7.69
CA ALA A 185 -13.23 -40.12 7.53
C ALA A 185 -11.85 -40.64 8.00
N ALA A 186 -11.81 -41.83 8.57
CA ALA A 186 -10.62 -42.40 9.24
C ALA A 186 -9.37 -42.45 8.34
N ASN A 187 -9.53 -42.58 7.04
CA ASN A 187 -8.43 -42.74 6.08
C ASN A 187 -8.32 -41.54 5.09
N ASP A 188 -9.13 -40.50 5.26
CA ASP A 188 -9.14 -39.33 4.37
C ASP A 188 -9.59 -38.10 5.13
N SER A 189 -8.64 -37.26 5.52
CA SER A 189 -8.87 -36.01 6.28
C SER A 189 -9.67 -34.98 5.51
N GLY A 190 -9.81 -35.10 4.19
CA GLY A 190 -10.59 -34.19 3.34
C GLY A 190 -12.03 -34.67 3.12
N THR A 191 -12.40 -35.88 3.56
CA THR A 191 -13.75 -36.44 3.36
C THR A 191 -14.53 -36.47 4.67
N PHE A 192 -15.78 -36.01 4.63
CA PHE A 192 -16.71 -35.92 5.75
C PHE A 192 -18.00 -36.65 5.41
N VAL A 193 -18.36 -37.68 6.20
CA VAL A 193 -19.55 -38.51 6.01
C VAL A 193 -20.55 -38.19 7.10
N PHE A 194 -21.77 -37.82 6.71
CA PHE A 194 -22.86 -37.53 7.65
C PHE A 194 -23.65 -38.79 8.02
N PRO A 195 -24.14 -38.92 9.26
CA PRO A 195 -24.99 -40.04 9.66
C PRO A 195 -26.24 -40.22 8.78
N LYS A 196 -26.82 -39.08 8.38
CA LYS A 196 -27.98 -39.00 7.47
C LYS A 196 -27.69 -37.90 6.41
N PRO A 197 -28.25 -38.03 5.18
CA PRO A 197 -28.14 -36.96 4.19
C PRO A 197 -28.64 -35.62 4.75
N ARG A 198 -27.80 -34.57 4.64
CA ARG A 198 -28.12 -33.25 5.12
C ARG A 198 -27.92 -32.21 4.03
N LEU A 199 -28.58 -31.08 4.18
CA LEU A 199 -28.34 -29.90 3.36
C LEU A 199 -27.03 -29.24 3.83
N VAL A 200 -26.18 -28.87 2.88
CA VAL A 200 -24.95 -28.09 3.14
C VAL A 200 -24.80 -27.02 2.07
N SER A 201 -24.36 -25.81 2.47
CA SER A 201 -24.08 -24.73 1.54
C SER A 201 -22.83 -23.93 1.92
N ALA A 202 -22.28 -24.18 3.11
CA ALA A 202 -21.01 -23.60 3.54
C ALA A 202 -20.22 -24.56 4.41
N ALA A 203 -18.90 -24.45 4.34
CA ALA A 203 -17.97 -25.16 5.21
C ALA A 203 -16.96 -24.18 5.81
N ARG A 204 -16.80 -24.17 7.12
CA ARG A 204 -15.80 -23.37 7.84
C ARG A 204 -14.61 -24.25 8.15
N PHE A 205 -13.44 -23.79 7.75
CA PHE A 205 -12.16 -24.40 8.02
C PHE A 205 -11.45 -23.66 9.13
N LYS A 206 -11.02 -24.39 10.16
CA LYS A 206 -10.06 -23.90 11.12
C LYS A 206 -8.70 -24.50 10.79
N VAL A 207 -7.69 -23.66 10.65
CA VAL A 207 -6.36 -24.08 10.21
C VAL A 207 -5.30 -23.64 11.18
N ARG A 208 -4.31 -24.51 11.39
CA ARG A 208 -3.08 -24.13 12.07
C ARG A 208 -2.24 -23.31 11.12
N ASN A 209 -2.25 -22.02 11.32
CA ASN A 209 -1.46 -21.12 10.49
C ASN A 209 -0.07 -20.91 11.12
N SER A 210 0.94 -21.61 10.59
CA SER A 210 2.34 -21.42 10.97
C SER A 210 2.89 -20.04 10.56
N ASN A 211 2.13 -19.27 9.78
CA ASN A 211 2.54 -17.97 9.23
C ASN A 211 1.98 -16.78 10.00
N GLN A 212 1.18 -16.98 11.06
CA GLN A 212 0.64 -15.84 11.86
C GLN A 212 1.74 -14.96 12.45
N ASP A 213 2.92 -15.51 12.72
CA ASP A 213 4.07 -14.80 13.32
C ASP A 213 5.07 -14.30 12.27
N ARG A 214 4.90 -14.63 10.98
CA ARG A 214 5.80 -14.14 9.96
C ARG A 214 5.36 -12.77 9.47
N TYR A 215 6.09 -11.78 9.91
CA TYR A 215 6.02 -10.37 9.54
C TYR A 215 5.96 -10.12 8.02
N LEU A 216 6.43 -11.06 7.23
CA LEU A 216 6.53 -11.02 5.78
C LEU A 216 5.59 -12.01 5.06
N ALA A 217 4.63 -12.61 5.74
CA ALA A 217 3.61 -13.42 5.06
C ALA A 217 2.65 -12.52 4.25
N LEU A 218 3.22 -11.75 3.36
CA LEU A 218 2.56 -11.03 2.29
C LEU A 218 1.95 -11.99 1.26
N ASP A 219 2.36 -13.23 1.31
CA ASP A 219 1.86 -14.31 0.48
C ASP A 219 0.57 -14.85 1.05
N GLN A 220 -0.50 -14.21 0.58
CA GLN A 220 -1.83 -14.78 0.64
C GLN A 220 -1.76 -16.12 -0.10
N SER A 221 -1.84 -17.24 0.63
CA SER A 221 -1.96 -18.52 -0.05
C SER A 221 -3.26 -18.54 -0.82
N ARG A 222 -3.17 -18.42 -2.13
CA ARG A 222 -4.32 -18.62 -3.00
C ARG A 222 -4.54 -20.12 -3.08
N LEU A 223 -5.73 -20.55 -2.66
CA LEU A 223 -6.13 -21.93 -2.63
C LEU A 223 -7.22 -22.15 -3.68
N VAL A 224 -7.20 -23.26 -4.37
CA VAL A 224 -8.31 -23.70 -5.21
C VAL A 224 -8.79 -25.04 -4.71
N TYR A 225 -10.04 -25.09 -4.30
CA TYR A 225 -10.69 -26.31 -3.85
C TYR A 225 -11.70 -26.83 -4.89
N ALA A 226 -11.70 -28.13 -5.11
CA ALA A 226 -12.88 -28.84 -5.61
C ALA A 226 -13.70 -29.32 -4.42
N VAL A 227 -15.00 -29.09 -4.45
CA VAL A 227 -15.98 -29.60 -3.51
C VAL A 227 -16.70 -30.75 -4.21
N ASP A 228 -16.40 -31.99 -3.81
CA ASP A 228 -17.07 -33.17 -4.31
C ASP A 228 -18.18 -33.61 -3.34
N VAL A 229 -19.28 -34.09 -3.83
CA VAL A 229 -20.41 -34.58 -3.03
C VAL A 229 -20.78 -36.02 -3.39
N SER A 230 -21.36 -36.74 -2.43
CA SER A 230 -21.79 -38.14 -2.62
C SER A 230 -23.12 -38.40 -1.94
N ASP A 231 -24.05 -39.01 -2.66
CA ASP A 231 -25.38 -39.36 -2.13
C ASP A 231 -25.39 -40.66 -1.34
N ASP A 232 -24.41 -41.55 -1.55
CA ASP A 232 -24.25 -42.82 -0.87
C ASP A 232 -23.05 -42.91 0.12
N GLY A 233 -22.15 -41.88 0.02
CA GLY A 233 -20.91 -41.82 0.80
C GLY A 233 -19.72 -42.52 0.15
N SER A 234 -19.87 -43.11 -1.04
CA SER A 234 -18.82 -43.85 -1.74
C SER A 234 -18.47 -43.32 -3.13
N VAL A 235 -19.45 -42.93 -3.92
CA VAL A 235 -19.27 -42.39 -5.26
C VAL A 235 -19.37 -40.85 -5.22
N PHE A 236 -18.28 -40.17 -5.57
CA PHE A 236 -18.17 -38.73 -5.51
C PHE A 236 -18.29 -38.10 -6.91
N ARG A 237 -18.98 -36.95 -6.99
CA ARG A 237 -19.01 -36.09 -8.16
C ARG A 237 -18.61 -34.67 -7.76
N GLU A 238 -17.90 -33.96 -8.64
CA GLU A 238 -17.56 -32.55 -8.42
C GLU A 238 -18.84 -31.71 -8.44
N HIS A 239 -19.04 -30.92 -7.40
CA HIS A 239 -20.20 -30.04 -7.22
C HIS A 239 -19.86 -28.58 -7.44
N ALA A 240 -18.66 -28.13 -6.97
CA ALA A 240 -18.21 -26.75 -7.12
C ALA A 240 -16.69 -26.68 -7.14
N ARG A 241 -16.17 -25.60 -7.74
CA ARG A 241 -14.78 -25.15 -7.58
C ARG A 241 -14.75 -23.77 -6.95
N ILE A 242 -13.92 -23.59 -5.97
CA ILE A 242 -13.86 -22.37 -5.17
C ILE A 242 -12.41 -21.94 -5.06
N ALA A 243 -12.14 -20.70 -5.46
CA ALA A 243 -10.89 -20.03 -5.18
C ALA A 243 -11.00 -19.31 -3.84
N GLU A 244 -10.05 -19.57 -2.94
CA GLU A 244 -10.00 -18.99 -1.61
C GLU A 244 -8.63 -18.37 -1.37
N THR A 245 -8.57 -17.41 -0.46
CA THR A 245 -7.32 -16.81 0.00
C THR A 245 -7.21 -17.00 1.51
N ALA A 246 -6.46 -18.00 1.95
CA ALA A 246 -6.29 -18.30 3.36
C ALA A 246 -5.28 -17.35 4.00
N MET A 247 -5.77 -16.38 4.77
CA MET A 247 -4.95 -15.47 5.59
C MET A 247 -5.27 -15.57 7.08
N LEU A 248 -6.45 -16.03 7.40
CA LEU A 248 -6.99 -16.08 8.76
C LEU A 248 -6.89 -17.52 9.30
N PRO A 249 -6.85 -17.68 10.63
CA PRO A 249 -6.92 -18.99 11.25
C PRO A 249 -8.24 -19.73 10.95
N GLU A 250 -9.26 -18.98 10.52
CA GLU A 250 -10.53 -19.52 10.07
C GLU A 250 -10.93 -18.89 8.74
N TYR A 251 -11.53 -19.67 7.82
CA TYR A 251 -12.16 -19.20 6.60
C TYR A 251 -13.35 -20.08 6.23
N ALA A 252 -14.29 -19.54 5.49
CA ALA A 252 -15.48 -20.25 5.05
C ALA A 252 -15.53 -20.36 3.53
N LEU A 253 -15.71 -21.57 3.02
CA LEU A 253 -16.07 -21.84 1.62
C LEU A 253 -17.61 -21.87 1.52
N THR A 254 -18.14 -21.15 0.54
CA THR A 254 -19.58 -21.15 0.23
C THR A 254 -19.77 -21.71 -1.18
N PHE A 255 -20.76 -22.59 -1.33
CA PHE A 255 -21.09 -23.28 -2.57
C PHE A 255 -22.59 -23.47 -2.70
N PRO A 256 -23.12 -23.74 -3.91
CA PRO A 256 -24.54 -23.97 -4.12
C PRO A 256 -25.06 -25.06 -3.16
N ALA A 257 -26.20 -24.81 -2.52
CA ALA A 257 -26.77 -25.70 -1.53
C ALA A 257 -27.04 -27.09 -2.15
N VAL A 258 -26.63 -28.13 -1.43
CA VAL A 258 -26.81 -29.52 -1.88
C VAL A 258 -27.16 -30.43 -0.71
N ARG A 259 -28.13 -31.32 -0.91
CA ARG A 259 -28.42 -32.39 0.06
C ARG A 259 -27.56 -33.59 -0.27
N THR A 260 -26.70 -33.98 0.66
CA THR A 260 -25.69 -35.01 0.40
C THR A 260 -25.39 -35.86 1.64
N LYS A 261 -24.93 -37.09 1.43
CA LYS A 261 -24.46 -38.03 2.46
C LYS A 261 -22.99 -37.77 2.83
N ALA A 262 -22.19 -37.29 1.89
CA ALA A 262 -20.79 -36.99 2.16
C ALA A 262 -20.30 -35.80 1.32
N VAL A 263 -19.32 -35.09 1.89
CA VAL A 263 -18.58 -34.00 1.21
C VAL A 263 -17.10 -34.33 1.26
N ARG A 264 -16.41 -34.10 0.13
CA ARG A 264 -14.95 -34.24 0.06
C ARG A 264 -14.36 -32.93 -0.53
N PHE A 265 -13.38 -32.37 0.18
CA PHE A 265 -12.60 -31.24 -0.29
C PHE A 265 -11.27 -31.71 -0.85
N ARG A 266 -11.01 -31.39 -2.11
CA ARG A 266 -9.71 -31.62 -2.76
C ARG A 266 -9.03 -30.29 -3.00
N LEU A 267 -7.88 -30.06 -2.37
CA LEU A 267 -7.03 -28.92 -2.68
C LEU A 267 -6.36 -29.16 -4.03
N LEU A 268 -6.76 -28.40 -5.04
CA LEU A 268 -6.26 -28.52 -6.42
C LEU A 268 -4.96 -27.76 -6.63
N SER A 269 -4.84 -26.59 -6.00
CA SER A 269 -3.62 -25.78 -6.07
C SER A 269 -3.49 -24.87 -4.86
N HIS A 270 -2.26 -24.48 -4.57
CA HIS A 270 -1.92 -23.44 -3.58
C HIS A 270 -0.70 -22.64 -4.06
N SER A 271 -0.65 -21.33 -3.73
CA SER A 271 0.44 -20.46 -4.21
C SER A 271 1.69 -20.53 -3.32
N THR A 272 1.56 -20.84 -2.02
CA THR A 272 2.68 -20.87 -1.06
C THR A 272 2.72 -22.15 -0.26
N VAL A 273 1.86 -22.29 0.76
CA VAL A 273 1.82 -23.47 1.65
C VAL A 273 0.39 -23.99 1.73
N ALA A 274 0.23 -25.29 1.66
CA ALA A 274 -1.05 -25.95 1.92
C ALA A 274 -1.45 -25.73 3.39
N PRO A 275 -2.73 -25.36 3.68
CA PRO A 275 -3.18 -25.16 5.05
C PRO A 275 -3.24 -26.47 5.82
N ALA A 276 -2.74 -26.47 7.06
CA ALA A 276 -2.95 -27.60 7.98
C ALA A 276 -4.34 -27.45 8.63
N VAL A 277 -5.32 -28.17 8.12
CA VAL A 277 -6.70 -28.15 8.60
C VAL A 277 -6.80 -28.83 9.96
N GLU A 278 -7.34 -28.14 10.96
CA GLU A 278 -7.58 -28.65 12.32
C GLU A 278 -9.02 -29.18 12.47
N SER A 279 -10.00 -28.43 12.00
CA SER A 279 -11.40 -28.86 12.02
C SER A 279 -12.18 -28.25 10.84
N VAL A 280 -13.30 -28.90 10.52
CA VAL A 280 -14.27 -28.42 9.52
C VAL A 280 -15.67 -28.49 10.13
N ALA A 281 -16.41 -27.39 9.97
CA ALA A 281 -17.82 -27.33 10.35
C ALA A 281 -18.69 -26.95 9.16
N PHE A 282 -19.91 -27.47 9.08
CA PHE A 282 -20.84 -27.24 7.99
C PHE A 282 -22.06 -26.42 8.44
N SER A 283 -22.59 -25.59 7.52
CA SER A 283 -23.85 -24.86 7.69
C SER A 283 -24.79 -25.10 6.50
N GLU A 284 -26.11 -25.11 6.77
CA GLU A 284 -27.12 -25.15 5.72
C GLU A 284 -27.36 -23.77 5.09
N VAL A 285 -26.90 -22.72 5.76
CA VAL A 285 -27.03 -21.32 5.33
C VAL A 285 -25.71 -20.88 4.68
N PRO A 286 -25.76 -20.28 3.50
CA PRO A 286 -24.56 -19.75 2.85
C PRO A 286 -23.95 -18.62 3.67
N ARG A 287 -22.63 -18.50 3.63
CA ARG A 287 -21.89 -17.43 4.31
C ARG A 287 -21.27 -16.49 3.30
N ILE A 288 -21.13 -15.24 3.69
CA ILE A 288 -20.42 -14.25 2.87
C ILE A 288 -18.95 -14.66 2.81
N PRO A 289 -18.40 -15.03 1.64
CA PRO A 289 -16.99 -15.33 1.51
C PRO A 289 -16.14 -14.11 1.89
N HIS A 290 -15.08 -14.34 2.67
CA HIS A 290 -14.16 -13.28 3.12
C HIS A 290 -14.87 -12.13 3.87
N PHE A 291 -15.93 -12.39 4.61
CA PHE A 291 -16.70 -11.31 5.23
C PHE A 291 -15.86 -10.43 6.16
N GLU A 292 -14.91 -11.01 6.89
CA GLU A 292 -13.99 -10.26 7.77
C GLU A 292 -13.15 -9.26 6.98
N ARG A 293 -12.72 -9.64 5.78
CA ARG A 293 -11.97 -8.74 4.87
C ARG A 293 -12.91 -7.73 4.22
N LYS A 294 -14.09 -8.16 3.79
CA LYS A 294 -15.09 -7.30 3.14
C LYS A 294 -15.65 -6.25 4.09
N THR A 295 -15.68 -6.54 5.38
CA THR A 295 -16.08 -5.62 6.45
C THR A 295 -14.90 -4.92 7.11
N LEU A 296 -13.66 -5.22 6.70
CA LEU A 296 -12.43 -4.72 7.32
C LEU A 296 -12.37 -4.98 8.84
N ALA A 297 -13.04 -6.03 9.30
CA ALA A 297 -13.10 -6.41 10.71
C ALA A 297 -11.98 -7.36 11.13
N ALA A 298 -11.30 -8.01 10.16
CA ALA A 298 -10.21 -8.91 10.44
C ALA A 298 -8.99 -8.16 10.96
N TYR A 299 -8.39 -8.72 12.00
CA TYR A 299 -7.07 -8.34 12.42
C TYR A 299 -6.04 -8.91 11.44
N CYS A 300 -5.52 -8.03 10.59
CA CYS A 300 -4.31 -8.31 9.82
C CYS A 300 -3.43 -7.07 9.91
N ARG A 301 -2.18 -7.23 10.34
CA ARG A 301 -1.21 -6.12 10.40
C ARG A 301 -0.98 -5.46 9.04
N LYS A 302 -1.23 -6.21 7.97
CA LYS A 302 -1.17 -5.75 6.59
C LYS A 302 -2.49 -6.12 5.94
N ALA A 303 -3.41 -5.18 5.89
CA ALA A 303 -4.65 -5.35 5.15
C ALA A 303 -4.35 -5.37 3.66
N PHE A 304 -3.80 -6.47 3.15
CA PHE A 304 -3.85 -6.72 1.74
C PHE A 304 -5.30 -6.91 1.33
N VAL A 305 -5.95 -5.81 1.10
CA VAL A 305 -7.20 -5.81 0.39
C VAL A 305 -6.86 -5.91 -1.09
N GLY A 306 -6.41 -7.10 -1.52
CA GLY A 306 -6.43 -7.42 -2.94
C GLY A 306 -7.85 -7.21 -3.46
N PRO A 307 -8.07 -7.08 -4.77
CA PRO A 307 -9.40 -6.88 -5.31
C PRO A 307 -10.30 -7.97 -4.75
N LEU A 308 -11.20 -7.59 -3.84
CA LEU A 308 -12.25 -8.44 -3.34
C LEU A 308 -13.29 -8.49 -4.45
N VAL A 309 -13.07 -9.39 -5.39
CA VAL A 309 -14.02 -9.62 -6.46
C VAL A 309 -15.37 -9.96 -5.81
N PRO A 310 -16.47 -9.28 -6.18
CA PRO A 310 -17.80 -9.74 -5.80
C PRO A 310 -17.91 -11.20 -6.20
N VAL A 311 -18.30 -12.05 -5.26
CA VAL A 311 -18.59 -13.44 -5.63
C VAL A 311 -19.79 -13.41 -6.58
N ASP A 312 -19.71 -14.14 -7.69
CA ASP A 312 -20.82 -14.28 -8.58
C ASP A 312 -22.06 -14.64 -7.77
N SER A 313 -23.13 -13.85 -7.96
CA SER A 313 -24.39 -14.09 -7.26
C SER A 313 -24.85 -15.50 -7.59
N PHE A 314 -24.95 -16.36 -6.59
CA PHE A 314 -25.52 -17.68 -6.78
C PHE A 314 -26.97 -17.68 -6.24
N PRO A 315 -27.87 -18.45 -6.84
CA PRO A 315 -29.23 -18.55 -6.37
C PRO A 315 -29.26 -19.07 -4.93
N CYS A 316 -29.80 -18.25 -4.03
CA CYS A 316 -29.99 -18.64 -2.63
C CYS A 316 -31.48 -18.56 -2.29
N PRO A 317 -32.09 -19.62 -1.73
CA PRO A 317 -33.46 -19.58 -1.29
C PRO A 317 -33.71 -18.45 -0.27
N PRO A 318 -34.79 -17.63 -0.42
CA PRO A 318 -35.04 -16.49 0.46
C PRO A 318 -35.09 -16.85 1.96
N GLU A 319 -35.54 -18.05 2.30
CA GLU A 319 -35.59 -18.55 3.67
C GLU A 319 -34.22 -18.82 4.31
N ARG A 320 -33.15 -18.72 3.52
CA ARG A 320 -31.74 -18.84 3.95
C ARG A 320 -31.05 -17.50 4.05
N LEU A 321 -31.79 -16.41 3.90
CA LEU A 321 -31.30 -15.03 3.97
C LEU A 321 -32.03 -14.28 5.07
N ILE A 322 -31.37 -13.30 5.68
CA ILE A 322 -32.04 -12.38 6.63
C ILE A 322 -32.94 -11.43 5.81
N PRO A 323 -34.28 -11.52 5.90
CA PRO A 323 -35.12 -10.59 5.15
C PRO A 323 -35.03 -9.18 5.74
N LEU A 324 -34.92 -8.15 4.89
CA LEU A 324 -34.93 -6.75 5.36
C LEU A 324 -36.17 -6.39 6.20
N SER A 325 -37.32 -6.96 5.82
CA SER A 325 -38.57 -6.78 6.57
C SER A 325 -38.59 -7.49 7.93
N GLY A 326 -37.68 -8.46 8.13
CA GLY A 326 -37.54 -9.18 9.40
C GLY A 326 -36.53 -8.54 10.36
N ILE A 327 -35.84 -7.47 9.94
CA ILE A 327 -34.92 -6.75 10.82
C ILE A 327 -35.69 -5.72 11.63
N VAL A 328 -35.69 -5.85 12.96
CA VAL A 328 -36.33 -4.91 13.90
C VAL A 328 -35.24 -4.08 14.58
N ASP A 329 -35.32 -2.76 14.44
CA ASP A 329 -34.44 -1.85 15.18
C ASP A 329 -35.00 -1.69 16.61
N LEU A 330 -34.18 -2.08 17.58
CA LEU A 330 -34.48 -2.03 19.02
C LEU A 330 -33.60 -0.99 19.74
N SER A 331 -32.86 -0.16 19.01
CA SER A 331 -31.89 0.78 19.59
C SER A 331 -32.51 1.71 20.63
N ASP A 332 -33.75 2.18 20.40
CA ASP A 332 -34.49 3.07 21.32
C ASP A 332 -35.15 2.32 22.50
N LYS A 333 -35.09 1.00 22.54
CA LYS A 333 -35.72 0.15 23.58
C LYS A 333 -34.72 -0.40 24.59
N VAL A 334 -33.44 -0.18 24.36
CA VAL A 334 -32.37 -0.64 25.26
C VAL A 334 -32.01 0.46 26.25
N SER A 335 -31.99 0.13 27.54
CA SER A 335 -31.56 1.07 28.57
C SER A 335 -30.07 1.39 28.49
N SER A 336 -29.62 2.43 29.19
CA SER A 336 -28.21 2.79 29.32
C SER A 336 -27.34 1.65 29.89
N GLU A 337 -27.94 0.80 30.74
CA GLU A 337 -27.29 -0.38 31.33
C GLU A 337 -27.28 -1.58 30.39
N GLY A 338 -28.09 -1.54 29.31
CA GLY A 338 -28.17 -2.60 28.30
C GLY A 338 -29.36 -3.53 28.48
N HIS A 339 -30.30 -3.20 29.35
CA HIS A 339 -31.53 -3.97 29.53
C HIS A 339 -32.51 -3.69 28.41
N LEU A 340 -33.10 -4.75 27.85
CA LEU A 340 -34.11 -4.71 26.78
C LEU A 340 -35.40 -5.33 27.25
N ASP A 341 -36.52 -4.56 27.14
CA ASP A 341 -37.87 -5.06 27.18
C ASP A 341 -38.51 -4.94 25.80
N TRP A 342 -38.91 -6.09 25.22
CA TRP A 342 -39.44 -6.15 23.88
C TRP A 342 -40.59 -7.13 23.72
N GLN A 343 -41.69 -6.67 23.11
CA GLN A 343 -42.77 -7.56 22.64
C GLN A 343 -42.31 -8.24 21.35
N ALA A 344 -41.72 -9.42 21.51
CA ALA A 344 -41.12 -10.15 20.39
C ALA A 344 -42.19 -10.94 19.61
N PRO A 345 -42.21 -10.85 18.27
CA PRO A 345 -43.02 -11.74 17.45
C PRO A 345 -42.66 -13.20 17.68
N LYS A 346 -43.60 -14.12 17.41
CA LYS A 346 -43.35 -15.57 17.56
C LYS A 346 -42.18 -16.03 16.70
N GLY A 347 -41.30 -16.85 17.27
CA GLY A 347 -40.13 -17.41 16.60
C GLY A 347 -38.84 -17.23 17.39
N MET A 348 -37.72 -17.78 16.88
CA MET A 348 -36.42 -17.57 17.45
C MET A 348 -35.79 -16.31 16.86
N TRP A 349 -35.25 -15.48 17.74
CA TRP A 349 -34.65 -14.21 17.40
C TRP A 349 -33.19 -14.16 17.85
N LYS A 350 -32.39 -13.46 17.11
CA LYS A 350 -31.02 -13.12 17.42
C LYS A 350 -30.90 -11.62 17.54
N ILE A 351 -30.56 -11.14 18.73
CA ILE A 351 -30.38 -9.72 19.01
C ILE A 351 -28.89 -9.42 18.87
N LEU A 352 -28.55 -8.57 17.91
CA LEU A 352 -27.21 -8.11 17.60
C LEU A 352 -27.03 -6.70 18.16
N ARG A 353 -26.14 -6.55 19.15
CA ARG A 353 -25.83 -5.25 19.75
C ARG A 353 -24.49 -4.76 19.15
N PHE A 354 -24.56 -3.79 18.26
CA PHE A 354 -23.40 -3.19 17.59
C PHE A 354 -22.90 -1.98 18.35
N GLY A 355 -21.58 -1.93 18.58
CA GLY A 355 -20.90 -0.80 19.21
C GLY A 355 -19.57 -0.48 18.53
N ALA A 356 -19.26 0.81 18.45
CA ALA A 356 -17.94 1.27 18.07
C ALA A 356 -17.03 1.27 19.29
N VAL A 357 -15.81 0.74 19.12
CA VAL A 357 -14.79 0.69 20.18
C VAL A 357 -13.44 1.11 19.59
N VAL A 358 -12.49 1.51 20.44
CA VAL A 358 -11.11 1.73 20.01
C VAL A 358 -10.50 0.39 19.62
N GLN A 359 -9.81 0.35 18.50
CA GLN A 359 -9.13 -0.85 17.99
C GLN A 359 -7.98 -1.25 18.92
N GLU A 360 -8.03 -2.43 19.52
CA GLU A 360 -7.12 -2.88 20.57
C GLU A 360 -5.65 -2.90 20.12
N ASN A 361 -5.40 -3.37 18.91
CA ASN A 361 -4.04 -3.54 18.38
C ASN A 361 -3.60 -2.41 17.42
N ALA A 362 -4.39 -1.31 17.34
CA ALA A 362 -4.03 -0.16 16.54
C ALA A 362 -3.13 0.78 17.35
N VAL A 363 -1.87 0.38 17.49
CA VAL A 363 -0.79 1.17 18.07
C VAL A 363 0.31 1.36 17.03
N ASN A 364 1.05 2.46 17.14
CA ASN A 364 2.13 2.72 16.21
C ASN A 364 3.21 1.64 16.32
N HIS A 365 3.42 0.97 15.18
CA HIS A 365 4.25 -0.22 15.08
C HIS A 365 5.74 0.12 15.22
N ILE A 366 6.45 -0.69 16.02
CA ILE A 366 7.91 -0.57 16.24
C ILE A 366 8.33 0.84 16.71
N ALA A 367 7.54 1.47 17.55
CA ALA A 367 7.91 2.72 18.18
C ALA A 367 8.94 2.51 19.32
N PRO A 368 9.95 3.40 19.48
CA PRO A 368 10.87 3.34 20.61
C PRO A 368 10.19 3.60 21.95
N GLU A 369 10.89 3.29 23.04
CA GLU A 369 10.42 3.59 24.40
C GLU A 369 10.03 5.07 24.55
N GLY A 370 8.82 5.31 25.04
CA GLY A 370 8.21 6.64 25.15
C GLY A 370 7.41 7.09 23.92
N GLY A 371 7.58 6.41 22.79
CA GLY A 371 6.89 6.76 21.52
C GLY A 371 5.63 5.95 21.22
N CYS A 372 5.40 4.83 21.91
CA CYS A 372 4.26 3.95 21.63
C CYS A 372 2.94 4.56 22.12
N GLY A 373 1.89 4.46 21.31
CA GLY A 373 0.55 4.91 21.64
C GLY A 373 -0.49 4.52 20.59
N LEU A 374 -1.72 5.00 20.74
CA LEU A 374 -2.82 4.68 19.84
C LEU A 374 -2.63 5.31 18.46
N GLU A 375 -3.09 4.60 17.43
CA GLU A 375 -3.24 5.14 16.08
C GLU A 375 -4.46 6.08 16.00
N VAL A 376 -4.33 7.17 15.22
CA VAL A 376 -5.41 8.14 15.04
C VAL A 376 -6.55 7.57 14.19
N ASP A 377 -7.75 8.08 14.39
CA ASP A 377 -8.92 7.85 13.53
C ASP A 377 -8.73 8.51 12.15
N LYS A 378 -8.39 7.71 11.15
CA LYS A 378 -8.09 8.18 9.80
C LYS A 378 -9.34 8.50 8.97
N LEU A 379 -10.53 8.23 9.52
CA LEU A 379 -11.82 8.49 8.88
C LEU A 379 -12.48 9.76 9.41
N SER A 380 -11.78 10.54 10.26
CA SER A 380 -12.33 11.75 10.88
C SER A 380 -11.36 12.94 10.85
N ASP A 381 -11.92 14.14 10.83
CA ASP A 381 -11.15 15.38 10.95
C ASP A 381 -10.46 15.49 12.32
N ALA A 382 -11.10 14.97 13.38
CA ALA A 382 -10.52 14.94 14.72
C ALA A 382 -9.25 14.09 14.80
N GLY A 383 -9.26 12.94 14.14
CA GLY A 383 -8.07 12.08 14.06
C GLY A 383 -6.94 12.74 13.26
N ALA A 384 -7.23 13.34 12.10
CA ALA A 384 -6.23 14.08 11.34
C ALA A 384 -5.63 15.25 12.14
N ALA A 385 -6.48 16.00 12.87
CA ALA A 385 -6.05 17.12 13.71
C ALA A 385 -5.15 16.71 14.89
N ALA A 386 -5.21 15.45 15.32
CA ALA A 386 -4.34 14.95 16.40
C ALA A 386 -2.91 14.63 15.93
N VAL A 387 -2.69 14.40 14.62
CA VAL A 387 -1.37 13.98 14.09
C VAL A 387 -0.26 14.97 14.38
N PRO A 388 -0.41 16.30 14.09
CA PRO A 388 0.66 17.25 14.34
C PRO A 388 1.11 17.29 15.80
N GLY A 389 0.19 17.11 16.74
CA GLY A 389 0.45 17.11 18.18
C GLY A 389 1.27 15.91 18.68
N ILE A 390 1.51 14.88 17.85
CA ILE A 390 2.36 13.74 18.23
C ILE A 390 3.82 14.20 18.34
N MET A 391 4.36 14.86 17.30
CA MET A 391 5.73 15.36 17.31
C MET A 391 5.99 16.56 16.38
N ILE A 392 5.18 16.74 15.33
CA ILE A 392 5.41 17.76 14.29
C ILE A 392 5.41 19.18 14.90
N ASP A 393 4.38 19.51 15.69
CA ASP A 393 4.23 20.84 16.31
C ASP A 393 5.43 21.21 17.15
N ARG A 394 5.94 20.26 17.95
CA ARG A 394 7.09 20.50 18.80
C ARG A 394 8.38 20.69 17.99
N ILE A 395 8.60 19.85 16.97
CA ILE A 395 9.78 19.96 16.09
C ILE A 395 9.80 21.33 15.40
N VAL A 396 8.68 21.75 14.82
CA VAL A 396 8.56 23.04 14.12
C VAL A 396 8.77 24.22 15.10
N ALA A 397 8.14 24.16 16.27
CA ALA A 397 8.30 25.21 17.28
C ALA A 397 9.75 25.30 17.79
N ASP A 398 10.42 24.17 18.04
CA ASP A 398 11.81 24.14 18.48
C ASP A 398 12.76 24.62 17.37
N ALA A 399 12.49 24.27 16.12
CA ALA A 399 13.23 24.75 14.96
C ALA A 399 13.15 26.29 14.85
N ALA A 400 11.95 26.83 14.94
CA ALA A 400 11.72 28.28 14.88
C ALA A 400 12.45 29.02 16.01
N ARG A 401 12.36 28.53 17.26
CA ARG A 401 13.06 29.11 18.41
C ARG A 401 14.58 29.09 18.29
N ASN A 402 15.13 28.09 17.62
CA ASN A 402 16.58 27.91 17.43
C ASN A 402 17.09 28.45 16.07
N GLY A 403 16.24 29.04 15.23
CA GLY A 403 16.62 29.54 13.91
C GLY A 403 17.02 28.43 12.92
N VAL A 404 16.58 27.20 13.14
CA VAL A 404 16.85 26.03 12.28
C VAL A 404 15.98 26.08 11.05
N LYS A 405 16.57 25.89 9.86
CA LYS A 405 15.90 25.91 8.56
C LYS A 405 15.91 24.56 7.86
N ALA A 406 16.68 23.60 8.36
CA ALA A 406 16.90 22.30 7.70
C ALA A 406 15.64 21.44 7.57
N PHE A 407 14.64 21.57 8.47
CA PHE A 407 13.43 20.76 8.42
C PHE A 407 12.50 21.20 7.30
N THR A 408 12.35 20.37 6.26
CA THR A 408 11.59 20.71 5.04
C THR A 408 10.38 19.81 4.82
N SER A 409 10.31 18.64 5.45
CA SER A 409 9.26 17.67 5.17
C SER A 409 8.98 16.73 6.34
N THR A 410 7.74 16.25 6.41
CA THR A 410 7.36 15.10 7.21
C THR A 410 6.90 13.94 6.31
N TYR A 411 7.00 12.72 6.81
CA TYR A 411 6.81 11.50 6.05
C TYR A 411 5.82 10.56 6.72
N ILE A 412 4.93 10.00 5.92
CA ILE A 412 4.04 8.92 6.32
C ILE A 412 4.50 7.66 5.61
N ASP A 413 4.91 6.69 6.40
CA ASP A 413 5.39 5.39 5.96
C ASP A 413 4.24 4.48 5.49
N SER A 414 4.55 3.26 5.05
CA SER A 414 3.59 2.25 4.60
C SER A 414 2.51 1.99 5.65
N PHE A 415 1.30 1.65 5.18
CA PHE A 415 0.19 1.35 6.09
C PHE A 415 0.35 -0.06 6.66
N GLU A 416 0.93 -0.17 7.87
CA GLU A 416 1.27 -1.45 8.51
C GLU A 416 0.53 -1.70 9.84
N ILE A 417 -0.67 -1.22 9.94
CA ILE A 417 -1.54 -1.35 11.12
C ILE A 417 -2.82 -2.12 10.76
N PRO A 418 -3.58 -2.60 11.76
CA PRO A 418 -4.89 -3.18 11.50
C PRO A 418 -5.79 -2.21 10.73
N PRO A 419 -6.62 -2.70 9.79
CA PRO A 419 -7.54 -1.85 9.07
C PRO A 419 -8.56 -1.23 10.00
N GLN A 420 -8.90 0.01 9.72
CA GLN A 420 -9.99 0.72 10.38
C GLN A 420 -11.29 0.49 9.61
N ASN A 421 -12.39 0.16 10.30
CA ASN A 421 -13.68 -0.03 9.67
C ASN A 421 -14.79 0.83 10.25
N TRP A 422 -14.48 1.72 11.21
CA TRP A 422 -15.52 2.58 11.80
C TRP A 422 -14.97 3.95 12.19
N THR A 423 -15.86 4.92 12.22
CA THR A 423 -15.69 6.24 12.85
C THR A 423 -17.01 6.68 13.44
N GLU A 424 -17.00 7.68 14.30
CA GLU A 424 -18.21 8.14 15.02
C GLU A 424 -19.35 8.54 14.07
N ARG A 425 -19.03 9.18 12.96
CA ARG A 425 -20.00 9.67 11.96
C ARG A 425 -20.20 8.73 10.77
N MET A 426 -19.83 7.47 10.89
CA MET A 426 -19.95 6.52 9.77
C MET A 426 -21.36 6.41 9.19
N PRO A 427 -22.46 6.35 9.99
CA PRO A 427 -23.81 6.26 9.44
C PRO A 427 -24.17 7.45 8.55
N GLU A 428 -23.86 8.68 8.98
CA GLU A 428 -24.14 9.92 8.25
C GLU A 428 -23.28 10.01 6.97
N GLU A 429 -22.00 9.74 7.09
CA GLU A 429 -21.07 9.77 5.96
C GLU A 429 -21.44 8.73 4.89
N PHE A 430 -21.85 7.54 5.31
CA PHE A 430 -22.33 6.52 4.39
C PHE A 430 -23.65 6.94 3.72
N ALA A 431 -24.62 7.43 4.48
CA ALA A 431 -25.91 7.84 3.94
C ALA A 431 -25.78 8.97 2.92
N VAL A 432 -24.93 9.97 3.20
CA VAL A 432 -24.66 11.07 2.26
C VAL A 432 -24.01 10.59 0.96
N ARG A 433 -23.06 9.65 1.05
CA ARG A 433 -22.29 9.18 -0.10
C ARG A 433 -22.99 8.11 -0.92
N ARG A 434 -23.78 7.24 -0.28
CA ARG A 434 -24.40 6.06 -0.92
C ARG A 434 -25.91 6.16 -1.07
N GLY A 435 -26.56 7.11 -0.39
CA GLY A 435 -27.99 7.40 -0.55
C GLY A 435 -28.94 6.46 0.21
N TYR A 436 -28.41 5.64 1.16
CA TYR A 436 -29.23 4.76 2.01
C TYR A 436 -28.60 4.53 3.38
N ASP A 437 -29.42 4.02 4.34
CA ASP A 437 -28.99 3.76 5.71
C ASP A 437 -28.26 2.41 5.80
N LEU A 438 -26.97 2.45 6.21
CA LEU A 438 -26.15 1.27 6.38
C LEU A 438 -26.61 0.35 7.52
N ARG A 439 -27.34 0.89 8.54
CA ARG A 439 -27.70 0.12 9.76
C ARG A 439 -28.51 -1.12 9.42
N ARG A 440 -29.37 -1.05 8.39
CA ARG A 440 -30.18 -2.19 7.95
C ARG A 440 -29.36 -3.35 7.38
N PHE A 441 -28.10 -3.11 7.01
CA PHE A 441 -27.19 -4.13 6.49
C PHE A 441 -26.11 -4.55 7.49
N LEU A 442 -26.08 -3.97 8.71
CA LEU A 442 -25.11 -4.37 9.74
C LEU A 442 -25.11 -5.88 10.06
N PRO A 443 -26.24 -6.60 9.99
CA PRO A 443 -26.20 -8.06 10.18
C PRO A 443 -25.26 -8.79 9.20
N ALA A 444 -24.92 -8.21 8.05
CA ALA A 444 -23.93 -8.78 7.14
C ALA A 444 -22.50 -8.87 7.74
N PHE A 445 -22.21 -8.06 8.77
CA PHE A 445 -20.95 -8.16 9.52
C PHE A 445 -20.81 -9.47 10.30
N THR A 446 -21.89 -10.20 10.51
CA THR A 446 -21.87 -11.55 11.11
C THR A 446 -21.60 -12.67 10.10
N GLY A 447 -21.36 -12.32 8.83
CA GLY A 447 -21.12 -13.26 7.75
C GLY A 447 -22.38 -13.83 7.10
N LEU A 448 -23.57 -13.31 7.46
CA LEU A 448 -24.85 -13.72 6.88
C LEU A 448 -25.32 -12.76 5.79
N TYR A 449 -25.91 -13.29 4.75
CA TYR A 449 -26.52 -12.46 3.70
C TYR A 449 -27.82 -11.80 4.16
N VAL A 450 -27.98 -10.54 3.78
CA VAL A 450 -29.18 -9.74 4.04
C VAL A 450 -29.91 -9.47 2.72
N ASP A 451 -31.18 -9.77 2.64
CA ASP A 451 -32.10 -9.57 1.52
C ASP A 451 -31.76 -10.42 0.28
N SER A 452 -30.62 -10.20 -0.33
CA SER A 452 -30.10 -11.02 -1.42
C SER A 452 -28.57 -11.05 -1.39
N THR A 453 -27.99 -12.03 -2.06
CA THR A 453 -26.52 -12.11 -2.24
C THR A 453 -26.00 -10.87 -2.94
N GLU A 454 -26.66 -10.43 -4.02
CA GLU A 454 -26.28 -9.26 -4.80
C GLU A 454 -26.33 -7.96 -3.98
N ARG A 455 -27.43 -7.73 -3.24
CA ARG A 455 -27.58 -6.51 -2.43
C ARG A 455 -26.58 -6.44 -1.28
N THR A 456 -26.32 -7.59 -0.66
CA THR A 456 -25.30 -7.67 0.40
C THR A 456 -23.89 -7.38 -0.14
N GLU A 457 -23.51 -7.97 -1.28
CA GLU A 457 -22.21 -7.71 -1.90
C GLU A 457 -22.06 -6.24 -2.34
N ARG A 458 -23.15 -5.64 -2.86
CA ARG A 458 -23.19 -4.20 -3.20
C ARG A 458 -22.99 -3.34 -1.95
N PHE A 459 -23.70 -3.64 -0.86
CA PHE A 459 -23.52 -2.94 0.42
C PHE A 459 -22.08 -3.02 0.91
N LEU A 460 -21.47 -4.21 0.90
CA LEU A 460 -20.09 -4.40 1.34
C LEU A 460 -19.07 -3.66 0.44
N CYS A 461 -19.36 -3.55 -0.84
CA CYS A 461 -18.57 -2.74 -1.76
C CYS A 461 -18.72 -1.24 -1.44
N ASP A 462 -19.95 -0.75 -1.28
CA ASP A 462 -20.27 0.63 -0.91
C ASP A 462 -19.67 1.02 0.44
N PHE A 463 -19.64 0.08 1.40
CA PHE A 463 -19.03 0.26 2.70
C PHE A 463 -17.50 0.49 2.57
N ARG A 464 -16.79 -0.40 1.86
CA ARG A 464 -15.35 -0.25 1.62
C ARG A 464 -15.02 1.02 0.84
N ARG A 465 -15.85 1.36 -0.14
CA ARG A 465 -15.67 2.60 -0.89
C ARG A 465 -15.85 3.84 -0.01
N THR A 466 -16.81 3.82 0.94
CA THR A 466 -16.97 4.90 1.91
C THR A 466 -15.72 5.04 2.81
N ILE A 467 -15.17 3.92 3.26
CA ILE A 467 -13.90 3.91 4.02
C ILE A 467 -12.77 4.53 3.19
N ALA A 468 -12.60 4.12 1.92
CA ALA A 468 -11.55 4.63 1.04
C ALA A 468 -11.70 6.14 0.78
N ASP A 469 -12.92 6.62 0.52
CA ASP A 469 -13.22 8.04 0.33
C ASP A 469 -12.83 8.85 1.59
N LEU A 470 -13.26 8.39 2.76
CA LEU A 470 -12.95 9.06 4.03
C LEU A 470 -11.45 9.07 4.34
N PHE A 471 -10.74 7.98 4.06
CA PHE A 471 -9.28 7.96 4.16
C PHE A 471 -8.64 9.06 3.31
N ALA A 472 -9.04 9.15 2.06
CA ALA A 472 -8.46 10.12 1.14
C ALA A 472 -8.78 11.56 1.54
N GLU A 473 -10.01 11.85 1.94
CA GLU A 473 -10.44 13.20 2.30
C GLU A 473 -9.95 13.62 3.70
N LYS A 474 -10.20 12.77 4.72
CA LYS A 474 -9.94 13.14 6.12
C LYS A 474 -8.46 12.98 6.50
N TYR A 475 -7.86 11.84 6.18
CA TYR A 475 -6.46 11.58 6.50
C TYR A 475 -5.51 11.95 5.35
N GLY A 476 -5.98 11.91 4.09
CA GLY A 476 -5.23 12.36 2.94
C GLY A 476 -5.14 13.88 2.87
N ASP A 477 -6.20 14.49 2.33
CA ASP A 477 -6.22 15.92 1.98
C ASP A 477 -6.09 16.80 3.23
N ARG A 478 -6.89 16.53 4.28
CA ARG A 478 -6.86 17.34 5.50
C ARG A 478 -5.51 17.32 6.21
N LEU A 479 -4.84 16.16 6.26
CA LEU A 479 -3.52 16.10 6.88
C LEU A 479 -2.46 16.84 6.06
N MET A 480 -2.57 16.81 4.72
CA MET A 480 -1.68 17.59 3.85
C MET A 480 -1.83 19.11 4.13
N GLU A 481 -3.06 19.61 4.27
CA GLU A 481 -3.33 21.01 4.67
C GLU A 481 -2.67 21.34 6.02
N LEU A 482 -2.89 20.49 7.04
CA LEU A 482 -2.32 20.68 8.38
C LEU A 482 -0.78 20.69 8.38
N VAL A 483 -0.15 19.93 7.51
CA VAL A 483 1.31 19.92 7.33
C VAL A 483 1.77 21.20 6.64
N HIS A 484 1.04 21.66 5.61
CA HIS A 484 1.31 22.93 4.92
C HIS A 484 1.17 24.14 5.84
N GLU A 485 0.18 24.17 6.73
CA GLU A 485 0.03 25.21 7.77
C GLU A 485 1.29 25.37 8.64
N ARG A 486 2.13 24.34 8.71
CA ARG A 486 3.40 24.28 9.45
C ARG A 486 4.64 24.54 8.59
N GLY A 487 4.43 24.89 7.31
CA GLY A 487 5.51 25.18 6.36
C GLY A 487 6.31 23.96 5.90
N LEU A 488 5.78 22.75 6.06
CA LEU A 488 6.42 21.51 5.67
C LEU A 488 5.76 20.91 4.42
N LEU A 489 6.52 20.12 3.67
CA LEU A 489 6.01 19.24 2.62
C LEU A 489 5.57 17.90 3.23
N LEU A 490 4.47 17.35 2.72
CA LEU A 490 4.03 16.00 3.05
C LEU A 490 4.56 15.00 2.02
N LYS A 491 5.38 14.06 2.49
CA LYS A 491 5.77 12.85 1.76
C LYS A 491 4.92 11.68 2.24
N ARG A 492 4.55 10.76 1.33
CA ARG A 492 3.68 9.66 1.70
C ARG A 492 3.88 8.42 0.83
N GLN A 493 3.98 7.26 1.48
CA GLN A 493 3.77 5.96 0.86
C GLN A 493 2.27 5.64 0.88
N ALA A 494 1.65 5.64 -0.31
CA ALA A 494 0.19 5.50 -0.44
C ALA A 494 -0.20 4.08 -0.87
N TYR A 495 0.20 3.07 -0.11
CA TYR A 495 -0.09 1.66 -0.41
C TYR A 495 -0.34 0.84 0.85
N LEU A 496 -0.80 -0.40 0.70
CA LEU A 496 -1.17 -1.38 1.72
C LEU A 496 -2.41 -1.04 2.55
N GLY A 497 -2.99 0.14 2.41
CA GLY A 497 -4.17 0.55 3.17
C GLY A 497 -5.50 0.18 2.50
N PRO A 498 -6.62 0.35 3.23
CA PRO A 498 -7.97 0.14 2.70
C PRO A 498 -8.47 1.36 1.89
N PHE A 499 -7.64 1.89 1.00
CA PHE A 499 -7.88 3.08 0.18
C PHE A 499 -7.39 2.87 -1.25
N ASP A 500 -7.87 3.68 -2.16
CA ASP A 500 -7.41 3.73 -3.54
C ASP A 500 -6.02 4.38 -3.60
N GLU A 501 -5.00 3.61 -3.98
CA GLU A 501 -3.59 4.03 -3.92
C GLU A 501 -3.34 5.30 -4.76
N LEU A 502 -3.91 5.36 -5.98
CA LEU A 502 -3.76 6.53 -6.86
C LEU A 502 -4.44 7.77 -6.27
N ARG A 503 -5.64 7.61 -5.66
CA ARG A 503 -6.35 8.71 -5.01
C ARG A 503 -5.59 9.21 -3.77
N MET A 504 -5.13 8.28 -2.93
CA MET A 504 -4.40 8.62 -1.71
C MET A 504 -3.06 9.30 -1.99
N ALA A 505 -2.35 8.88 -3.05
CA ALA A 505 -1.09 9.47 -3.45
C ALA A 505 -1.22 10.93 -3.92
N ARG A 506 -2.41 11.35 -4.41
CA ARG A 506 -2.66 12.77 -4.73
C ARG A 506 -2.61 13.68 -3.52
N SER A 507 -2.86 13.15 -2.33
CA SER A 507 -2.79 13.87 -1.06
C SER A 507 -1.37 13.87 -0.48
N ALA A 508 -0.37 14.07 -1.33
CA ALA A 508 1.03 14.23 -0.97
C ALA A 508 1.73 15.19 -1.93
N ASP A 509 2.70 15.97 -1.42
CA ASP A 509 3.58 16.77 -2.27
C ASP A 509 4.56 15.89 -3.01
N VAL A 510 5.05 14.87 -2.31
CA VAL A 510 5.96 13.86 -2.83
C VAL A 510 5.34 12.47 -2.61
N PRO A 511 4.65 11.92 -3.62
CA PRO A 511 4.16 10.56 -3.54
C PRO A 511 5.32 9.57 -3.51
N GLY A 512 5.19 8.55 -2.66
CA GLY A 512 6.19 7.53 -2.43
C GLY A 512 5.78 6.17 -2.97
N VAL A 513 6.77 5.45 -3.50
CA VAL A 513 6.71 4.03 -3.87
C VAL A 513 7.81 3.28 -3.13
N GLU A 514 7.84 1.96 -3.25
CA GLU A 514 8.87 1.13 -2.63
C GLU A 514 9.36 0.05 -3.59
N PHE A 515 10.65 -0.26 -3.52
CA PHE A 515 11.21 -1.42 -4.18
C PHE A 515 12.36 -2.04 -3.38
N TRP A 516 12.46 -3.35 -3.47
CA TRP A 516 13.48 -4.12 -2.76
C TRP A 516 14.62 -4.51 -3.68
N PHE A 517 15.79 -4.73 -3.09
CA PHE A 517 17.00 -5.06 -3.85
C PHE A 517 16.95 -6.49 -4.41
N ARG A 518 16.72 -7.51 -3.54
CA ARG A 518 16.69 -8.92 -3.95
C ARG A 518 15.28 -9.41 -4.24
N THR A 519 14.60 -9.95 -3.27
CA THR A 519 13.25 -10.52 -3.46
C THR A 519 12.20 -9.56 -2.95
N PRO A 520 11.35 -9.02 -3.82
CA PRO A 520 10.40 -8.01 -3.42
C PRO A 520 9.16 -8.62 -2.77
N PRO A 521 8.91 -8.44 -1.47
CA PRO A 521 7.55 -8.50 -0.96
C PRO A 521 6.72 -7.29 -1.43
N ILE A 522 7.38 -6.14 -1.68
CA ILE A 522 6.74 -4.94 -2.21
C ILE A 522 7.57 -4.43 -3.40
N ASP A 523 6.93 -4.31 -4.56
CA ASP A 523 7.46 -3.64 -5.75
C ASP A 523 6.30 -2.93 -6.45
N ASN A 524 6.00 -1.73 -6.01
CA ASN A 524 4.94 -0.89 -6.58
C ASN A 524 5.52 0.27 -7.42
N ALA A 525 6.80 0.24 -7.75
CA ALA A 525 7.45 1.27 -8.54
C ALA A 525 6.87 1.44 -9.96
N CYS A 526 6.11 0.45 -10.46
CA CYS A 526 5.34 0.59 -11.70
C CYS A 526 4.29 1.72 -11.63
N LEU A 527 3.89 2.14 -10.43
CA LEU A 527 2.95 3.27 -10.25
C LEU A 527 3.63 4.64 -10.40
N ALA A 528 4.97 4.71 -10.34
CA ALA A 528 5.67 5.99 -10.22
C ALA A 528 5.29 7.00 -11.31
N GLY A 529 5.27 6.57 -12.59
CA GLY A 529 4.79 7.41 -13.69
C GLY A 529 3.38 7.93 -13.47
N SER A 530 2.47 7.03 -13.06
CA SER A 530 1.05 7.33 -12.81
C SER A 530 0.83 8.33 -11.67
N LEU A 531 1.70 8.31 -10.66
CA LEU A 531 1.62 9.25 -9.53
C LEU A 531 2.09 10.66 -9.91
N ALA A 532 3.05 10.76 -10.84
CA ALA A 532 3.64 12.02 -11.26
C ALA A 532 2.94 12.65 -12.46
N ASN A 533 2.83 11.90 -13.56
CA ASN A 533 2.52 12.48 -14.86
C ASN A 533 1.11 13.09 -14.94
N PRO A 534 0.00 12.37 -14.66
CA PRO A 534 -1.35 12.94 -14.76
C PRO A 534 -1.61 14.06 -13.76
N THR A 535 -0.94 14.03 -12.59
CA THR A 535 -1.11 15.00 -11.52
C THR A 535 -0.19 16.23 -11.65
N GLY A 536 0.82 16.17 -12.51
CA GLY A 536 1.84 17.20 -12.64
C GLY A 536 2.85 17.24 -11.49
N ARG A 537 2.90 16.21 -10.64
CA ARG A 537 3.91 16.11 -9.58
C ARG A 537 5.30 15.96 -10.20
N ARG A 538 6.25 16.78 -9.76
CA ARG A 538 7.61 16.76 -10.31
C ARG A 538 8.45 15.61 -9.78
N ILE A 539 8.27 15.26 -8.51
CA ILE A 539 9.08 14.25 -7.81
C ILE A 539 8.19 13.08 -7.41
N VAL A 540 8.67 11.88 -7.70
CA VAL A 540 8.23 10.61 -7.09
C VAL A 540 9.42 10.00 -6.40
N GLU A 541 9.30 9.84 -5.09
CA GLU A 541 10.35 9.26 -4.25
C GLU A 541 10.12 7.76 -4.08
N ALA A 542 11.19 6.98 -4.07
CA ALA A 542 11.09 5.58 -3.72
C ALA A 542 11.88 5.30 -2.45
N GLU A 543 11.27 4.61 -1.49
CA GLU A 543 12.03 3.80 -0.55
C GLU A 543 12.79 2.76 -1.35
N ALA A 544 14.12 2.84 -1.29
CA ALA A 544 14.96 2.21 -2.28
C ALA A 544 15.94 1.23 -1.63
N PHE A 545 16.03 0.04 -2.23
CA PHE A 545 16.98 -0.99 -1.84
C PHE A 545 16.75 -1.58 -0.44
N THR A 546 15.52 -1.53 0.05
CA THR A 546 15.08 -2.37 1.16
C THR A 546 15.42 -3.82 0.80
N ASP A 547 15.90 -4.59 1.77
CA ASP A 547 16.36 -5.94 1.54
C ASP A 547 16.12 -6.82 2.78
N ALA A 548 16.00 -8.11 2.59
CA ALA A 548 15.93 -9.10 3.67
C ALA A 548 16.64 -10.36 3.20
N PRO A 549 17.98 -10.35 3.21
CA PRO A 549 18.75 -11.48 2.70
C PRO A 549 18.47 -12.75 3.51
N PRO A 550 18.48 -13.93 2.88
CA PRO A 550 18.12 -15.19 3.51
C PRO A 550 19.08 -15.61 4.63
N THR A 551 20.29 -15.10 4.62
CA THR A 551 21.30 -15.41 5.65
C THR A 551 22.04 -14.15 6.11
N SER A 552 22.51 -14.16 7.36
CA SER A 552 23.35 -13.07 7.89
C SER A 552 24.69 -12.90 7.16
N ARG A 553 25.14 -13.90 6.41
CA ARG A 553 26.37 -13.83 5.59
C ARG A 553 26.20 -12.94 4.36
N ASP A 554 24.95 -12.73 3.92
CA ASP A 554 24.63 -11.89 2.76
C ASP A 554 24.41 -10.42 3.15
N LEU A 555 24.43 -10.10 4.45
CA LEU A 555 24.45 -8.73 4.95
C LEU A 555 25.80 -8.10 4.57
N HIS A 556 25.80 -7.01 3.82
CA HIS A 556 26.98 -6.26 3.34
C HIS A 556 27.62 -6.74 2.04
N ASN A 557 26.97 -7.62 1.29
CA ASN A 557 27.45 -8.08 -0.03
C ASN A 557 26.73 -7.35 -1.18
N GLU A 558 26.38 -6.09 -0.99
CA GLU A 558 25.71 -5.29 -2.02
C GLU A 558 26.74 -4.81 -3.05
N ASP A 559 26.72 -5.43 -4.24
CA ASP A 559 27.47 -4.94 -5.38
C ASP A 559 26.85 -3.65 -5.92
N VAL A 560 27.65 -2.57 -5.96
CA VAL A 560 27.24 -1.25 -6.46
C VAL A 560 26.70 -1.32 -7.89
N LEU A 561 27.21 -2.20 -8.75
CA LEU A 561 26.70 -2.36 -10.10
C LEU A 561 25.34 -3.07 -10.12
N ALA A 562 25.11 -4.00 -9.19
CA ALA A 562 23.81 -4.63 -9.03
C ALA A 562 22.76 -3.63 -8.49
N LEU A 563 23.12 -2.82 -7.47
CA LEU A 563 22.29 -1.69 -7.00
C LEU A 563 21.97 -0.74 -8.16
N LYS A 564 22.95 -0.39 -8.96
CA LYS A 564 22.76 0.48 -10.13
C LYS A 564 21.78 -0.11 -11.13
N ARG A 565 21.93 -1.38 -11.54
CA ARG A 565 21.02 -2.04 -12.50
C ARG A 565 19.57 -2.05 -11.97
N ARG A 566 19.41 -2.36 -10.69
CA ARG A 566 18.09 -2.33 -10.06
C ARG A 566 17.49 -0.91 -10.03
N GLY A 567 18.30 0.08 -9.66
CA GLY A 567 17.89 1.50 -9.66
C GLY A 567 17.56 2.01 -11.06
N ASP A 568 18.33 1.62 -12.08
CA ASP A 568 18.09 2.00 -13.47
C ASP A 568 16.72 1.52 -13.99
N LEU A 569 16.31 0.31 -13.62
CA LEU A 569 14.98 -0.19 -13.92
C LEU A 569 13.90 0.69 -13.25
N MET A 570 14.15 1.14 -12.01
CA MET A 570 13.20 2.00 -11.29
C MET A 570 13.12 3.40 -11.91
N PHE A 571 14.23 3.97 -12.34
CA PHE A 571 14.24 5.21 -13.13
C PHE A 571 13.40 5.07 -14.41
N ALA A 572 13.55 3.96 -15.12
CA ALA A 572 12.77 3.68 -16.32
C ALA A 572 11.27 3.50 -16.04
N ARG A 573 10.87 3.14 -14.81
CA ARG A 573 9.47 3.06 -14.34
C ARG A 573 8.89 4.41 -13.90
N GLY A 574 9.73 5.46 -13.82
CA GLY A 574 9.28 6.83 -13.50
C GLY A 574 9.67 7.34 -12.11
N VAL A 575 10.33 6.52 -11.28
CA VAL A 575 10.96 7.01 -10.04
C VAL A 575 12.04 8.02 -10.43
N ASN A 576 12.14 9.13 -9.69
CA ASN A 576 13.13 10.16 -9.98
C ASN A 576 13.80 10.76 -8.74
N ARG A 577 13.59 10.14 -7.56
CA ARG A 577 14.36 10.36 -6.34
C ARG A 577 14.39 9.10 -5.50
N PHE A 578 15.56 8.70 -5.02
CA PHE A 578 15.71 7.56 -4.13
C PHE A 578 15.89 8.02 -2.68
N GLU A 579 15.11 7.47 -1.78
CA GLU A 579 15.34 7.45 -0.34
C GLU A 579 16.00 6.12 -0.01
N LEU A 580 17.31 6.14 0.18
CA LEU A 580 18.10 4.93 0.40
C LEU A 580 17.76 4.32 1.76
N HIS A 581 17.39 3.05 1.76
CA HIS A 581 17.06 2.29 2.96
C HIS A 581 18.20 1.33 3.31
N GLY A 582 19.05 1.60 4.36
CA GLY A 582 19.08 2.87 5.06
C GLY A 582 20.36 2.98 5.89
N SER A 583 20.53 4.09 6.53
CA SER A 583 21.59 4.32 7.54
C SER A 583 21.01 4.23 8.94
N VAL A 584 21.75 3.58 9.86
CA VAL A 584 21.41 3.60 11.29
C VAL A 584 22.33 4.59 11.99
N HIS A 585 21.75 5.38 12.90
CA HIS A 585 22.55 6.28 13.75
C HIS A 585 23.61 5.50 14.53
N GLN A 586 24.85 5.95 14.48
CA GLN A 586 25.97 5.32 15.16
C GLN A 586 26.42 6.18 16.36
N PRO A 587 26.09 5.78 17.60
CA PRO A 587 26.39 6.57 18.81
C PRO A 587 27.87 6.56 19.19
N SER A 588 28.66 5.61 18.68
CA SER A 588 30.08 5.41 18.95
C SER A 588 30.90 5.41 17.67
N ASP A 589 32.21 5.71 17.81
CA ASP A 589 33.19 5.57 16.71
C ASP A 589 33.80 4.17 16.64
N ASP A 590 33.65 3.37 17.69
CA ASP A 590 34.12 2.01 17.71
C ASP A 590 33.18 1.11 16.89
N PRO A 591 33.65 0.53 15.77
CA PRO A 591 32.85 -0.37 14.95
C PRO A 591 32.35 -1.62 15.70
N ALA A 592 33.00 -2.00 16.81
CA ALA A 592 32.58 -3.11 17.66
C ALA A 592 31.23 -2.80 18.36
N HIS A 593 30.89 -1.51 18.50
CA HIS A 593 29.63 -1.03 19.07
C HIS A 593 28.64 -0.56 17.99
N ARG A 594 28.79 -1.03 16.75
CA ARG A 594 27.90 -0.69 15.65
C ARG A 594 26.47 -1.14 15.96
N ILE A 595 25.52 -0.22 15.78
CA ILE A 595 24.10 -0.54 15.80
C ILE A 595 23.66 -0.85 14.37
N GLY A 596 23.03 -2.00 14.17
CA GLY A 596 22.48 -2.43 12.89
C GLY A 596 20.97 -2.34 12.86
N PHE A 597 20.40 -2.40 11.67
CA PHE A 597 18.96 -2.57 11.44
C PHE A 597 18.67 -4.01 11.02
N TRP A 598 19.22 -4.92 11.79
CA TRP A 598 19.10 -6.37 11.63
C TRP A 598 19.21 -6.81 10.16
N GLN A 599 18.15 -7.50 9.61
CA GLN A 599 18.17 -8.02 8.24
C GLN A 599 17.65 -7.03 7.20
N PHE A 600 17.08 -5.89 7.60
CA PHE A 600 16.44 -4.98 6.65
C PHE A 600 17.41 -3.98 6.03
N GLY A 601 17.28 -3.82 4.71
CA GLY A 601 17.92 -2.79 3.91
C GLY A 601 19.41 -2.98 3.67
N THR A 602 19.89 -2.30 2.65
CA THR A 602 21.30 -2.12 2.35
C THR A 602 21.94 -1.19 3.40
N LYS A 603 23.13 -1.52 3.88
CA LYS A 603 23.74 -0.85 5.02
C LYS A 603 24.59 0.34 4.56
N PHE A 604 24.01 1.54 4.56
CA PHE A 604 24.67 2.79 4.16
C PHE A 604 25.20 3.61 5.36
N ASP A 605 25.52 2.99 6.49
CA ASP A 605 26.05 3.71 7.65
C ASP A 605 27.58 3.92 7.60
N ARG A 606 28.11 4.90 8.36
CA ARG A 606 29.53 5.29 8.35
C ARG A 606 30.51 4.21 8.80
N HIS A 607 30.05 3.15 9.43
CA HIS A 607 30.84 1.99 9.83
C HIS A 607 30.83 0.88 8.77
N HIS A 608 30.13 1.05 7.66
CA HIS A 608 30.21 0.12 6.56
C HIS A 608 31.63 0.15 5.96
N PRO A 609 32.30 -0.99 5.76
CA PRO A 609 33.70 -1.03 5.27
C PRO A 609 33.89 -0.25 3.97
N ASP A 610 32.91 -0.35 3.07
CA ASP A 610 32.97 0.27 1.73
C ASP A 610 32.17 1.58 1.64
N PHE A 611 31.86 2.23 2.76
CA PHE A 611 31.00 3.43 2.79
C PHE A 611 31.42 4.50 1.78
N LYS A 612 32.74 4.79 1.71
CA LYS A 612 33.30 5.79 0.79
C LYS A 612 33.17 5.38 -0.69
N SER A 613 33.10 4.10 -0.96
CA SER A 613 32.97 3.56 -2.32
C SER A 613 31.59 3.79 -2.93
N PHE A 614 30.59 4.16 -2.15
CA PHE A 614 29.29 4.57 -2.67
C PHE A 614 29.30 5.96 -3.32
N LYS A 615 30.29 6.81 -3.07
CA LYS A 615 30.32 8.19 -3.55
C LYS A 615 30.17 8.34 -5.08
N PRO A 616 30.85 7.58 -5.93
CA PRO A 616 30.65 7.68 -7.39
C PRO A 616 29.23 7.29 -7.82
N TRP A 617 28.65 6.28 -7.18
CA TRP A 617 27.29 5.87 -7.45
C TRP A 617 26.25 6.91 -6.97
N ILE A 618 26.43 7.52 -5.81
CA ILE A 618 25.58 8.63 -5.34
C ILE A 618 25.66 9.82 -6.30
N ALA A 619 26.85 10.12 -6.84
CA ALA A 619 26.99 11.17 -7.86
C ALA A 619 26.24 10.80 -9.15
N TYR A 620 26.32 9.54 -9.58
CA TYR A 620 25.52 9.01 -10.69
C TYR A 620 24.02 9.19 -10.45
N LEU A 621 23.53 8.77 -9.27
CA LEU A 621 22.11 8.93 -8.90
C LEU A 621 21.69 10.39 -8.96
N SER A 622 22.51 11.30 -8.41
CA SER A 622 22.19 12.74 -8.37
C SER A 622 22.04 13.33 -9.78
N ARG A 623 22.92 12.97 -10.71
CA ARG A 623 22.86 13.43 -12.11
C ARG A 623 21.64 12.86 -12.85
N ALA A 624 21.37 11.56 -12.69
CA ALA A 624 20.22 10.90 -13.29
C ALA A 624 18.92 11.49 -12.75
N GLN A 625 18.79 11.62 -11.43
CA GLN A 625 17.63 12.21 -10.75
C GLN A 625 17.42 13.66 -11.20
N PHE A 626 18.50 14.46 -11.33
CA PHE A 626 18.37 15.82 -11.83
C PHE A 626 17.66 15.86 -13.18
N LEU A 627 18.14 15.12 -14.17
CA LEU A 627 17.53 15.10 -15.50
C LEU A 627 16.11 14.53 -15.51
N LEU A 628 15.87 13.47 -14.73
CA LEU A 628 14.57 12.83 -14.63
C LEU A 628 13.52 13.66 -13.87
N GLN A 629 13.92 14.67 -13.13
CA GLN A 629 13.04 15.64 -12.48
C GLN A 629 12.71 16.84 -13.39
N GLN A 630 13.34 16.96 -14.57
CA GLN A 630 13.07 18.10 -15.47
C GLN A 630 11.88 17.80 -16.38
N GLY A 631 11.18 18.88 -16.77
CA GLY A 631 10.09 18.81 -17.73
C GLY A 631 8.96 17.84 -17.32
N ARG A 632 8.32 17.23 -18.31
CA ARG A 632 7.19 16.29 -18.14
C ARG A 632 7.54 14.91 -18.71
N GLY A 633 6.98 13.86 -18.13
CA GLY A 633 7.06 12.52 -18.70
C GLY A 633 6.38 12.47 -20.07
N VAL A 634 6.76 11.50 -20.89
CA VAL A 634 6.11 11.20 -22.16
C VAL A 634 5.52 9.80 -22.08
N ALA A 635 4.20 9.73 -22.19
CA ALA A 635 3.43 8.48 -22.23
C ALA A 635 2.29 8.63 -23.26
N ASP A 636 2.00 7.58 -23.99
CA ASP A 636 0.97 7.60 -25.04
C ASP A 636 -0.31 6.92 -24.61
N VAL A 637 -0.26 6.04 -23.62
CA VAL A 637 -1.36 5.20 -23.18
C VAL A 637 -1.78 5.57 -21.77
N LEU A 638 -3.08 5.68 -21.55
CA LEU A 638 -3.69 5.91 -20.26
C LEU A 638 -4.57 4.72 -19.90
N TYR A 639 -4.28 4.06 -18.79
CA TYR A 639 -5.10 3.00 -18.21
C TYR A 639 -6.09 3.59 -17.21
N LEU A 640 -7.30 3.09 -17.19
CA LEU A 640 -8.22 3.33 -16.08
C LEU A 640 -8.09 2.22 -15.06
N ALA A 641 -7.88 2.60 -13.81
CA ALA A 641 -7.90 1.67 -12.69
C ALA A 641 -9.27 0.95 -12.64
N ASP A 642 -9.26 -0.31 -12.23
CA ASP A 642 -10.43 -1.17 -12.17
C ASP A 642 -10.58 -1.83 -10.80
N GLY A 643 -11.76 -2.33 -10.56
CA GLY A 643 -12.10 -3.14 -9.42
C GLY A 643 -13.04 -2.45 -8.42
N PRO A 644 -13.66 -3.27 -7.56
CA PRO A 644 -14.38 -2.75 -6.41
C PRO A 644 -13.39 -2.05 -5.48
N SER A 645 -13.86 -1.02 -4.79
CA SER A 645 -13.01 -0.27 -3.85
C SER A 645 -12.38 -1.18 -2.78
N PRO A 646 -11.08 -1.00 -2.51
CA PRO A 646 -10.17 -0.04 -3.12
C PRO A 646 -9.78 -0.46 -4.55
N ALA A 647 -9.88 0.48 -5.49
CA ALA A 647 -9.47 0.26 -6.87
C ALA A 647 -7.95 0.10 -6.97
N LYS A 648 -7.52 -0.78 -7.86
CA LYS A 648 -6.10 -1.06 -8.12
C LYS A 648 -5.71 -0.59 -9.51
N ALA A 649 -4.47 -0.12 -9.64
CA ALA A 649 -3.90 0.13 -10.95
C ALA A 649 -3.82 -1.18 -11.75
N VAL A 650 -4.29 -1.15 -12.98
CA VAL A 650 -4.33 -2.30 -13.89
C VAL A 650 -3.45 -1.99 -15.09
N TRP A 651 -2.57 -2.94 -15.44
CA TRP A 651 -1.61 -2.84 -16.53
C TRP A 651 -1.87 -3.91 -17.61
N THR A 652 -3.11 -4.29 -17.78
CA THR A 652 -3.52 -5.27 -18.77
C THR A 652 -4.45 -4.62 -19.81
N PRO A 653 -4.22 -4.91 -21.09
CA PRO A 653 -3.12 -5.71 -21.64
C PRO A 653 -1.76 -4.99 -21.50
N GLU A 654 -0.66 -5.77 -21.47
CA GLU A 654 0.70 -5.22 -21.41
C GLU A 654 1.03 -4.37 -22.65
N LEU A 655 1.83 -3.32 -22.43
CA LEU A 655 2.29 -2.45 -23.50
C LEU A 655 3.38 -3.13 -24.33
N PRO A 656 3.32 -3.03 -25.65
CA PRO A 656 4.45 -3.40 -26.48
C PRO A 656 5.69 -2.56 -26.15
N PHE A 657 6.88 -3.16 -26.32
CA PHE A 657 8.13 -2.45 -26.08
C PHE A 657 8.22 -1.15 -26.90
N GLY A 658 8.71 -0.10 -26.26
CA GLY A 658 8.83 1.22 -26.88
C GLY A 658 7.64 2.16 -26.62
N TRP A 659 6.60 1.70 -25.99
CA TRP A 659 5.47 2.52 -25.54
C TRP A 659 5.52 2.71 -24.02
N LYS A 660 4.97 3.85 -23.56
CA LYS A 660 4.80 4.15 -22.14
C LYS A 660 3.35 4.44 -21.83
N GLY A 661 2.94 4.09 -20.63
CA GLY A 661 1.59 4.33 -20.13
C GLY A 661 1.58 4.68 -18.67
N ASP A 662 0.52 5.40 -18.28
CA ASP A 662 0.19 5.73 -16.90
C ASP A 662 -1.20 5.20 -16.56
N CYS A 663 -1.53 5.09 -15.29
CA CYS A 663 -2.84 4.68 -14.81
C CYS A 663 -3.45 5.80 -13.97
N VAL A 664 -4.76 6.00 -14.09
CA VAL A 664 -5.53 6.93 -13.26
C VAL A 664 -6.78 6.28 -12.73
N ASP A 665 -7.25 6.75 -11.60
CA ASP A 665 -8.57 6.36 -11.11
C ASP A 665 -9.69 7.01 -11.96
N PRO A 666 -10.86 6.34 -12.10
CA PRO A 666 -11.94 6.82 -12.94
C PRO A 666 -12.49 8.20 -12.55
N GLU A 667 -12.47 8.53 -11.28
CA GLU A 667 -12.97 9.81 -10.77
C GLU A 667 -12.07 10.96 -11.19
N PHE A 668 -10.76 10.85 -10.99
CA PHE A 668 -9.79 11.84 -11.43
C PHE A 668 -9.81 12.00 -12.95
N PHE A 669 -9.94 10.89 -13.67
CA PHE A 669 -10.11 10.93 -15.12
C PHE A 669 -11.36 11.71 -15.53
N ALA A 670 -12.49 11.48 -14.87
CA ALA A 670 -13.75 12.17 -15.18
C ALA A 670 -13.69 13.67 -14.89
N TRP A 671 -12.93 14.07 -13.88
CA TRP A 671 -12.81 15.49 -13.48
C TRP A 671 -11.81 16.27 -14.32
N GLU A 672 -10.68 15.65 -14.67
CA GLU A 672 -9.50 16.37 -15.18
C GLU A 672 -9.22 16.12 -16.66
N ALA A 673 -9.67 14.99 -17.22
CA ALA A 673 -9.30 14.60 -18.57
C ALA A 673 -10.25 15.21 -19.62
N VAL A 674 -9.70 16.00 -20.53
CA VAL A 674 -10.45 16.55 -21.67
C VAL A 674 -9.94 15.95 -22.98
N ARG A 675 -10.84 15.49 -23.84
CA ARG A 675 -10.47 14.97 -25.17
C ARG A 675 -10.52 16.09 -26.21
N THR A 676 -9.37 16.39 -26.83
CA THR A 676 -9.25 17.38 -27.88
C THR A 676 -8.42 16.84 -29.03
N ASN A 677 -8.93 16.91 -30.27
CA ASN A 677 -8.26 16.42 -31.47
C ASN A 677 -7.79 14.95 -31.35
N GLY A 678 -8.64 14.10 -30.78
CA GLY A 678 -8.35 12.66 -30.60
C GLY A 678 -7.41 12.32 -29.45
N VAL A 679 -6.90 13.30 -28.71
CA VAL A 679 -5.92 13.13 -27.63
C VAL A 679 -6.54 13.54 -26.28
N TRP A 680 -6.32 12.74 -25.25
CA TRP A 680 -6.69 13.09 -23.88
C TRP A 680 -5.65 14.03 -23.28
N ARG A 681 -6.11 15.10 -22.65
CA ARG A 681 -5.27 16.15 -22.05
C ARG A 681 -5.63 16.36 -20.59
N PHE A 682 -4.62 16.55 -19.76
CA PHE A 682 -4.74 16.92 -18.36
C PHE A 682 -4.27 18.37 -18.14
N PRO A 683 -4.77 19.09 -17.10
CA PRO A 683 -4.39 20.48 -16.81
C PRO A 683 -2.88 20.69 -16.66
N CYS A 684 -2.17 19.69 -16.12
CA CYS A 684 -0.70 19.72 -16.02
C CYS A 684 0.02 19.68 -17.37
N GLY A 685 -0.71 19.51 -18.48
CA GLY A 685 -0.21 19.49 -19.84
C GLY A 685 0.22 18.10 -20.33
N MET A 686 -0.01 17.04 -19.56
CA MET A 686 0.15 15.65 -20.03
C MET A 686 -0.89 15.32 -21.10
N THR A 687 -0.48 14.46 -22.03
CA THR A 687 -1.34 14.03 -23.16
C THR A 687 -1.21 12.55 -23.42
N TYR A 688 -2.35 11.89 -23.68
CA TYR A 688 -2.41 10.46 -23.99
C TYR A 688 -3.24 10.23 -25.26
N ARG A 689 -2.78 9.32 -26.11
CA ARG A 689 -3.39 9.02 -27.40
C ARG A 689 -4.40 7.88 -27.32
N VAL A 690 -4.12 6.90 -26.47
CA VAL A 690 -4.93 5.68 -26.31
C VAL A 690 -5.41 5.61 -24.86
N LEU A 691 -6.71 5.34 -24.67
CA LEU A 691 -7.33 5.05 -23.38
C LEU A 691 -7.64 3.55 -23.32
N VAL A 692 -7.03 2.87 -22.37
CA VAL A 692 -7.29 1.47 -22.05
C VAL A 692 -8.34 1.41 -20.95
N ARG A 693 -9.45 0.74 -21.26
CA ARG A 693 -10.52 0.47 -20.29
C ARG A 693 -10.45 -0.98 -19.82
N PRO A 694 -10.96 -1.30 -18.64
CA PRO A 694 -11.12 -2.69 -18.20
C PRO A 694 -11.75 -3.58 -19.27
N GLY A 695 -11.19 -4.76 -19.47
CA GLY A 695 -11.64 -5.72 -20.48
C GLY A 695 -11.13 -5.51 -21.92
N MET A 696 -10.34 -4.46 -22.19
CA MET A 696 -9.70 -4.31 -23.50
C MET A 696 -8.71 -5.46 -23.75
N THR A 697 -8.75 -6.03 -24.96
CA THR A 697 -7.82 -7.11 -25.35
C THR A 697 -6.48 -6.56 -25.85
N ALA A 698 -5.45 -7.41 -25.88
CA ALA A 698 -4.15 -7.04 -26.43
C ALA A 698 -4.23 -6.66 -27.92
N GLN A 699 -5.08 -7.34 -28.70
CA GLN A 699 -5.30 -7.00 -30.09
C GLN A 699 -5.95 -5.61 -30.25
N ALA A 700 -6.98 -5.31 -29.44
CA ALA A 700 -7.63 -4.00 -29.48
C ALA A 700 -6.68 -2.86 -29.09
N LEU A 701 -5.75 -3.10 -28.14
CA LEU A 701 -4.71 -2.15 -27.82
C LEU A 701 -3.74 -1.95 -28.98
N ALA A 702 -3.28 -3.04 -29.62
CA ALA A 702 -2.39 -2.96 -30.77
C ALA A 702 -3.02 -2.18 -31.94
N ASP A 703 -4.29 -2.45 -32.24
CA ASP A 703 -5.04 -1.75 -33.28
C ASP A 703 -5.21 -0.26 -32.94
N ALA A 704 -5.51 0.06 -31.69
CA ALA A 704 -5.62 1.45 -31.22
C ALA A 704 -4.29 2.20 -31.32
N LEU A 705 -3.16 1.56 -30.98
CA LEU A 705 -1.83 2.13 -31.15
C LEU A 705 -1.50 2.37 -32.62
N ALA A 706 -1.77 1.40 -33.50
CA ALA A 706 -1.58 1.52 -34.95
C ALA A 706 -2.43 2.68 -35.52
N ALA A 707 -3.67 2.83 -35.10
CA ALA A 707 -4.58 3.88 -35.53
C ALA A 707 -4.11 5.30 -35.17
N THR A 708 -3.20 5.44 -34.18
CA THR A 708 -2.59 6.76 -33.87
C THR A 708 -1.72 7.29 -34.99
N GLY A 709 -1.22 6.45 -35.88
CA GLY A 709 -0.24 6.80 -36.92
C GLY A 709 1.15 7.23 -36.36
N VAL A 710 1.38 7.02 -35.07
CA VAL A 710 2.63 7.43 -34.40
C VAL A 710 3.48 6.17 -34.13
N PRO A 711 4.80 6.19 -34.42
CA PRO A 711 5.68 5.06 -34.09
C PRO A 711 5.91 4.95 -32.58
N PRO A 712 6.40 3.79 -32.07
CA PRO A 712 6.90 3.67 -30.72
C PRO A 712 7.87 4.79 -30.37
N ASP A 713 7.85 5.22 -29.10
CA ASP A 713 8.69 6.32 -28.62
C ASP A 713 10.20 5.96 -28.66
N PHE A 714 10.48 4.68 -28.43
CA PHE A 714 11.82 4.12 -28.45
C PHE A 714 11.82 2.73 -29.10
N SER A 715 12.88 2.40 -29.81
CA SER A 715 13.14 1.03 -30.24
C SER A 715 14.64 0.77 -30.32
N ALA A 716 15.06 -0.47 -30.07
CA ALA A 716 16.45 -0.86 -30.17
C ALA A 716 16.62 -2.23 -30.85
N ARG A 717 17.73 -2.41 -31.54
CA ARG A 717 18.13 -3.65 -32.18
C ARG A 717 19.58 -3.96 -31.87
N GLU A 718 19.90 -5.22 -31.67
CA GLU A 718 21.25 -5.74 -31.53
C GLU A 718 21.47 -6.77 -32.65
N ASN A 719 22.54 -6.63 -33.45
CA ASN A 719 22.81 -7.50 -34.59
C ASN A 719 21.62 -7.66 -35.59
N GLY A 720 20.83 -6.58 -35.73
CA GLY A 720 19.63 -6.58 -36.61
C GLY A 720 18.34 -7.12 -35.99
N CYS A 721 18.40 -7.81 -34.86
CA CYS A 721 17.24 -8.34 -34.14
C CYS A 721 16.71 -7.34 -33.10
N PRO A 722 15.39 -7.28 -32.84
CA PRO A 722 14.88 -6.53 -31.69
C PRO A 722 15.53 -6.98 -30.39
N VAL A 723 15.80 -6.04 -29.47
CA VAL A 723 16.30 -6.37 -28.14
C VAL A 723 15.23 -7.03 -27.28
N ASP A 724 15.65 -7.85 -26.32
CA ASP A 724 14.76 -8.35 -25.27
C ASP A 724 14.31 -7.17 -24.38
N PRO A 725 13.00 -6.94 -24.22
CA PRO A 725 12.47 -5.88 -23.38
C PRO A 725 12.90 -5.95 -21.91
N SER A 726 13.25 -7.13 -21.41
CA SER A 726 13.73 -7.32 -20.04
C SER A 726 15.17 -6.86 -19.81
N GLU A 727 15.94 -6.69 -20.90
CA GLU A 727 17.37 -6.36 -20.85
C GLU A 727 17.67 -4.87 -21.07
N ILE A 728 16.74 -4.14 -21.70
CA ILE A 728 16.88 -2.71 -21.99
C ILE A 728 15.66 -1.97 -21.46
N ALA A 729 15.87 -1.00 -20.58
CA ALA A 729 14.82 -0.15 -20.06
C ALA A 729 15.01 1.29 -20.54
N PHE A 730 13.91 2.03 -20.68
CA PHE A 730 13.97 3.45 -21.05
C PHE A 730 12.85 4.25 -20.38
N THR A 731 13.07 5.56 -20.28
CA THR A 731 11.99 6.54 -20.05
C THR A 731 12.31 7.83 -20.79
N HIS A 732 11.28 8.64 -21.07
CA HIS A 732 11.39 9.86 -21.86
C HIS A 732 10.77 11.03 -21.10
N ARG A 733 11.45 12.17 -21.12
CA ARG A 733 10.97 13.44 -20.57
C ARG A 733 11.08 14.55 -21.60
N LYS A 734 10.05 15.40 -21.64
CA LYS A 734 10.00 16.58 -22.51
C LYS A 734 10.27 17.84 -21.68
N CYS A 735 11.40 18.49 -21.93
CA CYS A 735 11.84 19.73 -21.29
C CYS A 735 11.79 20.87 -22.30
N GLY A 736 10.65 21.58 -22.39
CA GLY A 736 10.47 22.61 -23.42
C GLY A 736 10.69 22.06 -24.84
N LYS A 737 11.78 22.48 -25.50
CA LYS A 737 12.19 21.99 -26.81
C LYS A 737 13.19 20.84 -26.76
N VAL A 738 13.64 20.45 -25.58
CA VAL A 738 14.61 19.37 -25.37
C VAL A 738 13.88 18.08 -25.00
N ASP A 739 14.25 16.98 -25.62
CA ASP A 739 13.79 15.64 -25.30
C ASP A 739 14.91 14.86 -24.60
N VAL A 740 14.67 14.37 -23.41
CA VAL A 740 15.63 13.64 -22.58
C VAL A 740 15.21 12.17 -22.51
N TYR A 741 15.99 11.29 -23.12
CA TYR A 741 15.81 9.84 -23.01
C TYR A 741 16.82 9.26 -22.05
N PHE A 742 16.32 8.60 -21.02
CA PHE A 742 17.12 7.72 -20.18
C PHE A 742 17.02 6.31 -20.73
N VAL A 743 18.15 5.70 -21.06
CA VAL A 743 18.24 4.33 -21.58
C VAL A 743 19.24 3.54 -20.76
N ALA A 744 18.82 2.41 -20.24
CA ALA A 744 19.63 1.57 -19.37
C ALA A 744 19.80 0.15 -19.92
N ASN A 745 21.03 -0.34 -19.86
CA ASN A 745 21.37 -1.75 -20.03
C ASN A 745 21.26 -2.46 -18.66
N LEU A 746 20.29 -3.34 -18.53
CA LEU A 746 20.02 -4.08 -17.28
C LEU A 746 20.85 -5.36 -17.17
N THR A 747 21.70 -5.66 -18.16
CA THR A 747 22.59 -6.84 -18.17
C THR A 747 24.01 -6.50 -17.73
N GLU A 748 24.81 -7.51 -17.45
CA GLU A 748 26.24 -7.35 -17.12
C GLU A 748 27.13 -7.26 -18.36
N ARG A 749 26.63 -7.67 -19.52
CA ARG A 749 27.37 -7.67 -20.77
C ARG A 749 27.41 -6.30 -21.43
N ARG A 750 28.53 -5.96 -22.04
CA ARG A 750 28.62 -4.80 -22.94
C ARG A 750 27.80 -5.08 -24.20
N ARG A 751 26.99 -4.09 -24.60
CA ARG A 751 26.07 -4.23 -25.76
C ARG A 751 26.38 -3.17 -26.83
N ARG A 752 26.10 -3.54 -28.06
CA ARG A 752 26.14 -2.61 -29.20
C ARG A 752 24.76 -2.57 -29.85
N LEU A 753 24.08 -1.44 -29.67
CA LEU A 753 22.68 -1.29 -30.07
C LEU A 753 22.53 -0.26 -31.19
N ARG A 754 21.60 -0.52 -32.11
CA ARG A 754 21.05 0.50 -33.00
C ARG A 754 19.72 0.94 -32.38
N ALA A 755 19.68 2.16 -31.85
CA ALA A 755 18.48 2.75 -31.23
C ALA A 755 17.79 3.73 -32.16
N SER A 756 16.44 3.80 -32.06
CA SER A 756 15.63 4.82 -32.74
C SER A 756 14.76 5.51 -31.70
N PHE A 757 14.74 6.84 -31.75
CA PHE A 757 13.94 7.71 -30.91
C PHE A 757 12.89 8.42 -31.75
N ARG A 758 11.68 8.59 -31.20
CA ARG A 758 10.61 9.33 -31.89
C ARG A 758 10.90 10.82 -31.99
N ALA A 759 11.60 11.39 -31.03
CA ALA A 759 12.06 12.76 -31.07
C ALA A 759 12.99 12.98 -32.26
N LYS A 760 12.91 14.19 -32.83
CA LYS A 760 13.72 14.62 -33.97
C LYS A 760 14.69 15.70 -33.51
N GLY A 761 15.92 15.69 -34.00
CA GLY A 761 16.90 16.73 -33.69
C GLY A 761 18.32 16.19 -33.64
N ARG A 762 19.26 17.06 -33.24
CA ARG A 762 20.64 16.68 -32.92
C ARG A 762 20.61 15.85 -31.64
N CYS A 763 21.37 14.78 -31.56
CA CYS A 763 21.51 13.93 -30.39
C CYS A 763 22.82 14.21 -29.68
N GLU A 764 22.78 14.40 -28.37
CA GLU A 764 23.92 14.41 -27.49
C GLU A 764 23.83 13.23 -26.52
N VAL A 765 24.97 12.69 -26.14
CA VAL A 765 25.03 11.57 -25.18
C VAL A 765 25.73 12.05 -23.91
N TRP A 766 25.02 12.00 -22.80
CA TRP A 766 25.54 12.40 -21.50
C TRP A 766 25.74 11.18 -20.62
N ASN A 767 26.93 11.06 -20.03
CA ASN A 767 27.24 9.94 -19.16
C ASN A 767 27.08 10.35 -17.68
N ALA A 768 26.01 9.87 -17.05
CA ALA A 768 25.75 10.21 -15.66
C ALA A 768 26.77 9.62 -14.67
N TRP A 769 27.53 8.58 -15.07
CA TRP A 769 28.53 7.94 -14.21
C TRP A 769 29.79 8.79 -14.00
N ASP A 770 30.35 9.31 -15.08
CA ASP A 770 31.56 10.13 -15.04
C ASP A 770 31.29 11.64 -15.14
N GLY A 771 30.07 12.02 -15.44
CA GLY A 771 29.66 13.42 -15.58
C GLY A 771 30.03 14.03 -16.94
N ALA A 772 30.47 13.23 -17.89
CA ALA A 772 30.77 13.71 -19.24
C ALA A 772 29.49 14.15 -19.95
N ASP A 773 29.46 15.39 -20.46
CA ASP A 773 28.33 15.98 -21.15
C ASP A 773 28.32 15.73 -22.67
N GLY A 774 29.10 14.79 -23.15
CA GLY A 774 29.09 14.18 -24.49
C GLY A 774 28.96 15.11 -25.68
N ARG A 775 29.30 16.39 -25.56
CA ARG A 775 29.17 17.38 -26.64
C ARG A 775 30.06 17.05 -27.86
N ASP A 776 31.04 16.13 -27.70
CA ASP A 776 32.01 15.72 -28.71
C ASP A 776 31.77 14.31 -29.27
N VAL A 777 30.64 13.67 -29.01
CA VAL A 777 30.37 12.35 -29.59
C VAL A 777 29.82 12.51 -31.01
N PRO A 778 30.51 12.02 -32.04
CA PRO A 778 30.02 12.09 -33.41
C PRO A 778 28.67 11.33 -33.53
N PRO A 779 27.77 11.81 -34.40
CA PRO A 779 26.43 11.28 -34.56
C PRO A 779 26.33 9.82 -34.97
#